data_845da0ba8ca319ad6538a367c7a645bf
#
_entry.id   845da0ba8ca319ad6538a367c7a645bf
#
_cell.length_a   1.000
_cell.length_b   1.000
_cell.length_c   1.000
_cell.angle_alpha   90.00
_cell.angle_beta   90.00
_cell.angle_gamma   90.00
#
_symmetry.space_group_name_H-M   'P 1'
#
loop_
_entity.id
_entity.type
_entity.pdbx_description
1 polymer ?
#
loop_
_entity_poly.entity_id
_entity_poly.type
_entity_poly.pdbx_seq_one_letter_code
_entity_poly.pdbx_strand_id
1 'polypeptide(L)'
;MMYRIRVVLTVLVFPLLCFGQLTDKQSFEVDSVLSKMTLQQKVGQLFMVAAYSNQGIEHQREVESLARTYHIGGVIMMQGGPKRQLHFLQRLHNASSLPLLVGQDAEWGQAMRLDSTYKFPTSLTVGAANDIVLTKDLGKALAFECKRVGVHISFSPVLDVNTNPTNPIIGARSFGSTVQGVSAHGIAQIQGLQGNDVLACGKHFPGHGDTQQDSHKTLPKVDRSLAELKQMEWVPFKAAVDHGVGSIMIAHLNIPSLEPSGKPTSLSKKVITEVLKNQWNFKGLIITDALNMKGVSEYASPGKLEVEAFKAGNDILLFPMNVPAASKGLMTSFTSGELSIEELDRRVKKILIAKSITRSYEDWNLSKKFSLETTLTSLNQGRRSLNEEVSFKIIAAAATALPNGTAAMPIKELDRKFIHISLGDLTDNSIFKAYLDRYKEMSHFTGSDTPLEAARASDVIIVSFHQNTKNPWKRYKLNASEFKLISELSSMGKSMYVVHFANPYGILTYPSLKGNQQVISMYENNHVAQLLAPQFLFGARAMKGILPVELGTWGKAGDSRLIQSIQRLKYGRPFEVGLSEAPLDRIDSTMSHAIKVGATPGGQILVARRGNVVYQKSFGTHTYGGKDVGWKDLYDLASITKITATLPGIMHWYEKQPLLLKTTLGNHTNRLAGSDKENLVIEDVLAHQSGLAAWIPFYLKTIKTDSIKDYWYTDLDVEGFVRIRPEMSIRTEVRDTMFSMLAKSELSGSDYRYSDLGYYLFQEMLEERFNEPLDQWVTNTIYAPLGAQRLTYTPLKNGFLLDEIVPSEEDSYWRNSTVHGTVHDMGAAMLGGVAGHAGLFANSNDLGKMMQMYLNRG
;
A
#
# COMPACT_ATOMS: atom_id res chain seq x y z
N MET A 1 -44.34 -20.18 -2.22
CA MET A 1 -44.41 -19.83 -0.80
C MET A 1 -43.29 -18.85 -0.54
N MET A 2 -43.58 -17.56 -0.62
CA MET A 2 -42.60 -16.47 -0.59
C MET A 2 -42.36 -16.04 0.87
N TYR A 3 -41.17 -16.24 1.38
CA TYR A 3 -40.74 -15.66 2.67
C TYR A 3 -40.18 -14.26 2.43
N ARG A 4 -40.92 -13.24 2.86
CA ARG A 4 -40.46 -11.87 2.97
C ARG A 4 -39.62 -11.73 4.24
N ILE A 5 -38.32 -11.60 4.11
CA ILE A 5 -37.43 -11.22 5.20
C ILE A 5 -37.54 -9.70 5.36
N ARG A 6 -38.16 -9.24 6.46
CA ARG A 6 -38.10 -7.85 6.92
C ARG A 6 -36.74 -7.66 7.61
N VAL A 7 -35.83 -6.95 6.96
CA VAL A 7 -34.62 -6.42 7.62
C VAL A 7 -35.04 -5.23 8.48
N VAL A 8 -35.07 -5.42 9.79
CA VAL A 8 -35.20 -4.32 10.75
C VAL A 8 -33.86 -3.64 10.86
N LEU A 9 -33.72 -2.48 10.23
CA LEU A 9 -32.53 -1.62 10.36
C LEU A 9 -32.61 -0.96 11.75
N THR A 10 -31.97 -1.54 12.75
CA THR A 10 -31.75 -0.88 14.05
C THR A 10 -30.65 0.16 13.84
N VAL A 11 -31.03 1.41 13.59
CA VAL A 11 -30.11 2.55 13.59
C VAL A 11 -29.68 2.78 15.03
N LEU A 12 -28.52 2.27 15.40
CA LEU A 12 -27.81 2.68 16.61
C LEU A 12 -27.39 4.16 16.43
N VAL A 13 -28.19 5.05 16.93
CA VAL A 13 -27.87 6.47 17.07
C VAL A 13 -26.81 6.57 18.17
N PHE A 14 -25.51 6.49 17.76
CA PHE A 14 -24.45 7.01 18.63
C PHE A 14 -24.65 8.53 18.74
N PRO A 15 -24.55 9.12 19.92
CA PRO A 15 -24.57 10.57 20.03
C PRO A 15 -23.32 11.11 19.33
N LEU A 16 -23.52 11.65 18.11
CA LEU A 16 -22.53 12.53 17.49
C LEU A 16 -22.31 13.72 18.45
N LEU A 17 -21.06 14.06 18.74
CA LEU A 17 -20.69 15.30 19.36
C LEU A 17 -21.18 16.46 18.48
N CYS A 18 -22.48 16.76 18.56
CA CYS A 18 -23.05 17.95 17.97
C CYS A 18 -22.51 19.18 18.73
N PHE A 19 -22.11 20.18 17.99
CA PHE A 19 -21.77 21.51 18.51
C PHE A 19 -23.00 22.08 19.26
N GLY A 20 -23.17 21.74 20.52
CA GLY A 20 -24.36 22.11 21.31
C GLY A 20 -24.75 21.15 22.43
N GLN A 21 -24.13 19.97 22.52
CA GLN A 21 -24.33 19.05 23.65
C GLN A 21 -23.19 19.14 24.66
N LEU A 22 -23.04 20.33 25.25
CA LEU A 22 -22.22 20.46 26.45
C LEU A 22 -22.96 19.80 27.64
N THR A 23 -22.20 19.19 28.53
CA THR A 23 -22.73 18.87 29.86
C THR A 23 -23.08 20.18 30.59
N ASP A 24 -23.99 20.13 31.54
CA ASP A 24 -24.35 21.32 32.31
C ASP A 24 -23.13 21.97 32.96
N LYS A 25 -22.18 21.16 33.42
CA LYS A 25 -20.91 21.64 33.99
C LYS A 25 -20.08 22.42 32.95
N GLN A 26 -19.91 21.88 31.74
CA GLN A 26 -19.15 22.53 30.66
C GLN A 26 -19.83 23.83 30.23
N SER A 27 -21.15 23.87 30.13
CA SER A 27 -21.91 25.07 29.81
C SER A 27 -21.70 26.15 30.87
N PHE A 28 -21.78 25.79 32.14
CA PHE A 28 -21.53 26.71 33.25
C PHE A 28 -20.09 27.23 33.24
N GLU A 29 -19.10 26.39 33.01
CA GLU A 29 -17.69 26.80 32.92
C GLU A 29 -17.46 27.79 31.78
N VAL A 30 -18.03 27.53 30.58
CA VAL A 30 -17.94 28.44 29.44
C VAL A 30 -18.55 29.82 29.75
N ASP A 31 -19.74 29.85 30.34
CA ASP A 31 -20.43 31.11 30.68
C ASP A 31 -19.69 31.85 31.78
N SER A 32 -19.13 31.15 32.76
CA SER A 32 -18.30 31.76 33.83
C SER A 32 -17.00 32.37 33.29
N VAL A 33 -16.36 31.75 32.31
CA VAL A 33 -15.17 32.30 31.66
C VAL A 33 -15.55 33.54 30.85
N LEU A 34 -16.57 33.46 30.01
CA LEU A 34 -17.03 34.53 29.13
C LEU A 34 -17.38 35.81 29.92
N SER A 35 -18.10 35.65 31.04
CA SER A 35 -18.53 36.78 31.88
C SER A 35 -17.40 37.56 32.54
N LYS A 36 -16.23 36.92 32.73
CA LYS A 36 -15.04 37.53 33.34
C LYS A 36 -14.08 38.16 32.34
N MET A 37 -14.32 37.95 31.04
CA MET A 37 -13.41 38.43 29.99
C MET A 37 -13.59 39.93 29.74
N THR A 38 -12.46 40.64 29.64
CA THR A 38 -12.42 42.03 29.15
C THR A 38 -12.76 42.09 27.65
N LEU A 39 -13.15 43.27 27.15
CA LEU A 39 -13.40 43.45 25.71
C LEU A 39 -12.17 43.07 24.87
N GLN A 40 -10.96 43.48 25.32
CA GLN A 40 -9.71 43.12 24.65
C GLN A 40 -9.49 41.61 24.57
N GLN A 41 -9.77 40.89 25.67
CA GLN A 41 -9.68 39.43 25.69
C GLN A 41 -10.69 38.79 24.74
N LYS A 42 -11.95 39.29 24.71
CA LYS A 42 -12.97 38.80 23.78
C LYS A 42 -12.60 39.00 22.31
N VAL A 43 -12.10 40.20 21.97
CA VAL A 43 -11.60 40.50 20.61
C VAL A 43 -10.42 39.61 20.23
N GLY A 44 -9.50 39.37 21.14
CA GLY A 44 -8.35 38.48 20.93
C GLY A 44 -8.75 37.06 20.57
N GLN A 45 -9.87 36.56 21.16
CA GLN A 45 -10.33 35.20 20.86
C GLN A 45 -10.70 34.98 19.38
N LEU A 46 -11.02 36.04 18.66
CA LEU A 46 -11.36 35.95 17.24
C LEU A 46 -10.14 35.61 16.35
N PHE A 47 -8.91 35.83 16.82
CA PHE A 47 -7.70 35.65 16.02
C PHE A 47 -7.12 34.25 16.14
N MET A 48 -6.86 33.61 14.99
CA MET A 48 -6.03 32.40 14.87
C MET A 48 -4.81 32.73 14.01
N VAL A 49 -3.63 32.85 14.65
CA VAL A 49 -2.40 33.30 14.00
C VAL A 49 -1.54 32.16 13.55
N ALA A 50 -0.72 32.39 12.52
CA ALA A 50 0.22 31.35 12.03
C ALA A 50 1.39 31.17 12.97
N ALA A 51 1.76 29.91 13.20
CA ALA A 51 2.88 29.49 14.03
C ALA A 51 3.73 28.42 13.32
N TYR A 52 5.01 28.72 13.11
CA TYR A 52 5.95 27.90 12.39
C TYR A 52 6.97 27.29 13.36
N SER A 53 6.99 25.98 13.55
CA SER A 53 7.93 25.35 14.47
C SER A 53 9.32 25.08 13.88
N ASN A 54 9.51 25.34 12.58
CA ASN A 54 10.81 25.31 11.89
C ASN A 54 11.48 26.68 11.75
N GLN A 55 10.81 27.75 12.17
CA GLN A 55 11.41 29.09 12.25
C GLN A 55 12.11 29.30 13.60
N GLY A 56 13.05 30.24 13.62
CA GLY A 56 13.88 30.49 14.77
C GLY A 56 13.15 31.04 16.00
N ILE A 57 13.91 31.27 17.08
CA ILE A 57 13.40 31.72 18.38
C ILE A 57 12.69 33.08 18.29
N GLU A 58 13.11 33.96 17.38
CA GLU A 58 12.52 35.29 17.18
C GLU A 58 11.04 35.20 16.77
N HIS A 59 10.72 34.35 15.77
CA HIS A 59 9.34 34.07 15.39
C HIS A 59 8.53 33.48 16.56
N GLN A 60 9.13 32.59 17.34
CA GLN A 60 8.43 32.03 18.49
C GLN A 60 8.11 33.09 19.54
N ARG A 61 9.07 34.02 19.84
CA ARG A 61 8.87 35.15 20.76
C ARG A 61 7.81 36.13 20.24
N GLU A 62 7.78 36.36 18.94
CA GLU A 62 6.75 37.18 18.30
C GLU A 62 5.35 36.62 18.58
N VAL A 63 5.11 35.34 18.28
CA VAL A 63 3.79 34.69 18.51
C VAL A 63 3.46 34.64 20.00
N GLU A 64 4.44 34.40 20.90
CA GLU A 64 4.25 34.49 22.35
C GLU A 64 3.83 35.88 22.78
N SER A 65 4.41 36.94 22.20
CA SER A 65 4.02 38.34 22.47
C SER A 65 2.58 38.60 22.03
N LEU A 66 2.14 38.07 20.88
CA LEU A 66 0.76 38.16 20.45
C LEU A 66 -0.20 37.48 21.44
N ALA A 67 0.19 36.29 21.96
CA ALA A 67 -0.61 35.59 22.95
C ALA A 67 -0.75 36.37 24.28
N ARG A 68 0.31 37.01 24.76
CA ARG A 68 0.30 37.81 26.01
C ARG A 68 -0.46 39.12 25.85
N THR A 69 -0.19 39.83 24.75
CA THR A 69 -0.64 41.22 24.59
C THR A 69 -2.04 41.30 24.03
N TYR A 70 -2.35 40.45 23.06
CA TYR A 70 -3.63 40.50 22.34
C TYR A 70 -4.58 39.38 22.71
N HIS A 71 -4.16 38.47 23.60
CA HIS A 71 -4.96 37.31 24.06
C HIS A 71 -5.56 36.50 22.92
N ILE A 72 -4.77 36.21 21.88
CA ILE A 72 -5.22 35.48 20.68
C ILE A 72 -5.95 34.19 21.05
N GLY A 73 -7.00 33.87 20.29
CA GLY A 73 -7.85 32.71 20.55
C GLY A 73 -7.25 31.35 20.13
N GLY A 74 -6.36 31.37 19.15
CA GLY A 74 -5.74 30.16 18.64
C GLY A 74 -4.53 30.38 17.76
N VAL A 75 -3.94 29.30 17.35
CA VAL A 75 -2.84 29.24 16.37
C VAL A 75 -3.13 28.20 15.30
N ILE A 76 -2.78 28.50 14.05
CA ILE A 76 -2.64 27.49 13.01
C ILE A 76 -1.17 27.06 12.92
N MET A 77 -0.91 25.79 13.22
CA MET A 77 0.44 25.23 13.12
C MET A 77 0.79 24.96 11.66
N MET A 78 1.86 25.55 11.22
CA MET A 78 2.38 25.46 9.86
C MET A 78 3.58 24.48 9.80
N GLN A 79 4.54 24.74 8.91
CA GLN A 79 5.68 23.83 8.71
C GLN A 79 6.54 23.65 9.96
N GLY A 80 7.02 22.41 10.15
CA GLY A 80 7.91 22.10 11.27
C GLY A 80 8.14 20.60 11.46
N GLY A 81 8.27 20.22 12.73
CA GLY A 81 8.42 18.81 13.13
C GLY A 81 7.66 18.54 14.43
N PRO A 82 7.23 17.31 14.69
CA PRO A 82 6.32 16.99 15.78
C PRO A 82 6.87 17.41 17.15
N LYS A 83 8.12 17.12 17.46
CA LYS A 83 8.74 17.56 18.73
C LYS A 83 8.87 19.08 18.83
N ARG A 84 9.34 19.73 17.76
CA ARG A 84 9.47 21.19 17.73
C ARG A 84 8.12 21.89 17.91
N GLN A 85 7.05 21.36 17.28
CA GLN A 85 5.69 21.86 17.44
C GLN A 85 5.25 21.81 18.90
N LEU A 86 5.47 20.72 19.59
CA LEU A 86 5.04 20.58 20.96
C LEU A 86 5.82 21.45 21.94
N HIS A 87 7.13 21.61 21.76
CA HIS A 87 7.91 22.56 22.54
C HIS A 87 7.39 23.98 22.33
N PHE A 88 7.05 24.33 21.10
CA PHE A 88 6.50 25.65 20.81
C PHE A 88 5.09 25.83 21.41
N LEU A 89 4.21 24.85 21.32
CA LEU A 89 2.90 24.89 21.96
C LEU A 89 3.00 25.03 23.46
N GLN A 90 3.93 24.36 24.13
CA GLN A 90 4.17 24.51 25.56
C GLN A 90 4.56 25.94 25.93
N ARG A 91 5.41 26.59 25.16
CA ARG A 91 5.79 27.99 25.36
C ARG A 91 4.60 28.92 25.16
N LEU A 92 3.79 28.71 24.13
CA LEU A 92 2.58 29.46 23.84
C LEU A 92 1.54 29.32 24.96
N HIS A 93 1.33 28.11 25.48
CA HIS A 93 0.44 27.85 26.60
C HIS A 93 0.88 28.58 27.87
N ASN A 94 2.21 28.65 28.13
CA ASN A 94 2.75 29.42 29.25
C ASN A 94 2.60 30.93 29.06
N ALA A 95 2.61 31.40 27.81
CA ALA A 95 2.43 32.81 27.51
C ALA A 95 0.94 33.25 27.51
N SER A 96 0.02 32.31 27.35
CA SER A 96 -1.41 32.59 27.20
C SER A 96 -2.16 32.56 28.52
N SER A 97 -3.07 33.54 28.71
CA SER A 97 -3.98 33.59 29.87
C SER A 97 -5.19 32.67 29.75
N LEU A 98 -5.50 32.21 28.51
CA LEU A 98 -6.58 31.29 28.18
C LEU A 98 -6.04 30.20 27.28
N PRO A 99 -6.66 28.99 27.24
CA PRO A 99 -6.29 27.92 26.31
C PRO A 99 -6.31 28.39 24.87
N LEU A 100 -5.34 27.95 24.07
CA LEU A 100 -5.31 28.22 22.63
C LEU A 100 -6.04 27.12 21.87
N LEU A 101 -6.86 27.48 20.91
CA LEU A 101 -7.41 26.54 19.95
C LEU A 101 -6.37 26.30 18.85
N VAL A 102 -5.85 25.09 18.73
CA VAL A 102 -4.79 24.75 17.77
C VAL A 102 -5.40 24.12 16.52
N GLY A 103 -5.26 24.79 15.38
CA GLY A 103 -5.66 24.29 14.07
C GLY A 103 -4.46 23.84 13.25
N GLN A 104 -4.68 22.93 12.30
CA GLN A 104 -3.68 22.53 11.32
C GLN A 104 -4.33 21.95 10.05
N ASP A 105 -3.75 22.23 8.89
CA ASP A 105 -4.09 21.48 7.68
C ASP A 105 -3.50 20.08 7.77
N ALA A 106 -4.37 19.08 7.83
CA ALA A 106 -4.01 17.68 7.96
C ALA A 106 -4.87 16.80 7.03
N GLU A 107 -5.04 17.22 5.77
CA GLU A 107 -5.89 16.54 4.78
C GLU A 107 -5.45 15.09 4.53
N TRP A 108 -4.13 14.85 4.46
CA TRP A 108 -3.49 13.53 4.44
C TRP A 108 -2.59 13.30 5.65
N GLY A 109 -3.03 13.79 6.78
CA GLY A 109 -2.33 13.69 8.06
C GLY A 109 -1.31 14.79 8.29
N GLN A 110 -0.58 14.64 9.38
CA GLN A 110 0.41 15.63 9.84
C GLN A 110 1.55 15.84 8.84
N ALA A 111 1.83 14.86 7.98
CA ALA A 111 2.82 14.96 6.91
C ALA A 111 2.53 16.07 5.87
N MET A 112 1.34 16.67 5.89
CA MET A 112 1.06 17.88 5.11
C MET A 112 1.87 19.08 5.60
N ARG A 113 2.19 19.14 6.89
CA ARG A 113 2.84 20.28 7.56
C ARG A 113 4.13 19.90 8.29
N LEU A 114 4.19 18.70 8.86
CA LEU A 114 5.28 18.27 9.71
C LEU A 114 6.15 17.20 9.03
N ASP A 115 7.47 17.37 9.16
CA ASP A 115 8.41 16.32 8.79
C ASP A 115 8.26 15.10 9.73
N SER A 116 8.82 13.96 9.33
CA SER A 116 8.93 12.75 10.17
C SER A 116 7.60 12.22 10.73
N THR A 117 6.49 12.50 10.06
CA THR A 117 5.15 12.03 10.41
C THR A 117 4.59 11.12 9.32
N TYR A 118 3.55 10.35 9.66
CA TYR A 118 2.92 9.43 8.72
C TYR A 118 2.10 10.19 7.66
N LYS A 119 2.30 9.83 6.38
CA LYS A 119 1.51 10.36 5.27
C LYS A 119 0.42 9.36 4.89
N PHE A 120 -0.83 9.74 5.07
CA PHE A 120 -1.98 8.99 4.62
C PHE A 120 -2.26 9.17 3.12
N PRO A 121 -3.08 8.30 2.51
CA PRO A 121 -3.55 8.49 1.15
C PRO A 121 -4.30 9.82 0.97
N THR A 122 -4.22 10.39 -0.24
CA THR A 122 -4.96 11.59 -0.61
C THR A 122 -6.47 11.32 -0.67
N SER A 123 -7.28 12.37 -0.52
CA SER A 123 -8.75 12.23 -0.60
C SER A 123 -9.22 11.59 -1.90
N LEU A 124 -8.52 11.85 -3.01
CA LEU A 124 -8.86 11.25 -4.30
C LEU A 124 -8.65 9.71 -4.31
N THR A 125 -7.59 9.24 -3.67
CA THR A 125 -7.35 7.80 -3.48
C THR A 125 -8.42 7.18 -2.58
N VAL A 126 -8.84 7.91 -1.54
CA VAL A 126 -9.93 7.48 -0.65
C VAL A 126 -11.26 7.38 -1.41
N GLY A 127 -11.56 8.37 -2.26
CA GLY A 127 -12.75 8.35 -3.11
C GLY A 127 -12.76 7.18 -4.09
N ALA A 128 -11.60 6.83 -4.66
CA ALA A 128 -11.44 5.67 -5.55
C ALA A 128 -11.67 4.32 -4.84
N ALA A 129 -11.36 4.23 -3.56
CA ALA A 129 -11.63 3.04 -2.74
C ALA A 129 -13.13 2.78 -2.57
N ASN A 130 -13.94 3.82 -2.65
CA ASN A 130 -15.41 3.80 -2.54
C ASN A 130 -15.91 3.02 -1.31
N ASP A 131 -15.22 3.17 -0.19
CA ASP A 131 -15.52 2.51 1.09
C ASP A 131 -15.59 3.55 2.22
N ILE A 132 -16.82 3.87 2.63
CA ILE A 132 -17.09 4.85 3.69
C ILE A 132 -16.66 4.37 5.09
N VAL A 133 -16.59 3.04 5.31
CA VAL A 133 -16.09 2.50 6.59
C VAL A 133 -14.60 2.76 6.72
N LEU A 134 -13.82 2.48 5.67
CA LEU A 134 -12.41 2.82 5.61
C LEU A 134 -12.16 4.32 5.73
N THR A 135 -13.04 5.16 5.15
CA THR A 135 -12.94 6.62 5.27
C THR A 135 -13.17 7.09 6.71
N LYS A 136 -14.14 6.49 7.41
CA LYS A 136 -14.36 6.77 8.84
C LYS A 136 -13.17 6.33 9.69
N ASP A 137 -12.57 5.18 9.40
CA ASP A 137 -11.37 4.69 10.09
C ASP A 137 -10.15 5.57 9.80
N LEU A 138 -10.02 6.10 8.58
CA LEU A 138 -9.05 7.15 8.26
C LEU A 138 -9.27 8.40 9.13
N GLY A 139 -10.52 8.86 9.26
CA GLY A 139 -10.85 10.00 10.13
C GLY A 139 -10.43 9.78 11.59
N LYS A 140 -10.60 8.55 12.13
CA LYS A 140 -10.13 8.17 13.47
C LYS A 140 -8.59 8.21 13.56
N ALA A 141 -7.90 7.69 12.55
CA ALA A 141 -6.44 7.70 12.51
C ALA A 141 -5.89 9.13 12.42
N LEU A 142 -6.51 9.99 11.60
CA LEU A 142 -6.18 11.42 11.51
C LEU A 142 -6.39 12.14 12.84
N ALA A 143 -7.51 11.90 13.54
CA ALA A 143 -7.78 12.49 14.85
C ALA A 143 -6.71 12.09 15.86
N PHE A 144 -6.31 10.84 15.85
CA PHE A 144 -5.26 10.35 16.72
C PHE A 144 -3.92 11.07 16.46
N GLU A 145 -3.50 11.17 15.18
CA GLU A 145 -2.26 11.88 14.82
C GLU A 145 -2.35 13.39 15.15
N CYS A 146 -3.52 14.03 15.01
CA CYS A 146 -3.77 15.41 15.45
C CYS A 146 -3.52 15.56 16.95
N LYS A 147 -4.15 14.73 17.77
CA LYS A 147 -4.00 14.79 19.24
C LYS A 147 -2.57 14.57 19.69
N ARG A 148 -1.82 13.70 19.03
CA ARG A 148 -0.41 13.45 19.34
C ARG A 148 0.46 14.70 19.26
N VAL A 149 0.11 15.64 18.42
CA VAL A 149 0.89 16.89 18.21
C VAL A 149 0.16 18.12 18.73
N GLY A 150 -0.88 17.94 19.57
CA GLY A 150 -1.62 19.01 20.23
C GLY A 150 -2.56 19.80 19.31
N VAL A 151 -3.10 19.16 18.25
CA VAL A 151 -4.03 19.78 17.30
C VAL A 151 -5.47 19.47 17.68
N HIS A 152 -6.31 20.50 17.79
CA HIS A 152 -7.71 20.48 18.21
C HIS A 152 -8.68 20.56 17.03
N ILE A 153 -8.31 21.25 15.93
CA ILE A 153 -9.07 21.34 14.68
C ILE A 153 -8.22 20.84 13.53
N SER A 154 -8.72 19.85 12.80
CA SER A 154 -8.18 19.51 11.48
C SER A 154 -8.93 20.32 10.43
N PHE A 155 -8.22 21.13 9.63
CA PHE A 155 -8.81 21.79 8.47
C PHE A 155 -9.00 20.78 7.34
N SER A 156 -9.87 19.83 7.59
CA SER A 156 -10.34 18.76 6.71
C SER A 156 -11.72 18.25 7.18
N PRO A 157 -12.53 17.63 6.31
CA PRO A 157 -12.27 17.28 4.91
C PRO A 157 -12.45 18.44 3.92
N VAL A 158 -11.86 18.26 2.72
CA VAL A 158 -12.20 19.07 1.55
C VAL A 158 -13.52 18.56 0.98
N LEU A 159 -14.54 19.42 0.93
CA LEU A 159 -15.88 19.13 0.43
C LEU A 159 -16.15 19.68 -0.98
N ASP A 160 -15.13 20.26 -1.60
CA ASP A 160 -15.20 20.74 -2.97
C ASP A 160 -15.39 19.59 -3.95
N VAL A 161 -16.34 19.71 -4.88
CA VAL A 161 -16.59 18.72 -5.94
C VAL A 161 -15.63 18.99 -7.10
N ASN A 162 -14.72 18.07 -7.41
CA ASN A 162 -13.66 18.27 -8.40
C ASN A 162 -14.16 18.10 -9.84
N THR A 163 -14.89 19.09 -10.33
CA THR A 163 -15.49 19.04 -11.69
C THR A 163 -14.53 19.51 -12.79
N ASN A 164 -13.47 20.23 -12.43
CA ASN A 164 -12.51 20.79 -13.40
C ASN A 164 -11.16 20.06 -13.31
N PRO A 165 -10.78 19.26 -14.35
CA PRO A 165 -9.50 18.55 -14.40
C PRO A 165 -8.27 19.48 -14.38
N THR A 166 -8.45 20.76 -14.72
CA THR A 166 -7.39 21.77 -14.77
C THR A 166 -7.32 22.63 -13.51
N ASN A 167 -8.15 22.35 -12.51
CA ASN A 167 -8.15 23.08 -11.24
C ASN A 167 -6.79 22.97 -10.56
N PRO A 168 -6.07 24.08 -10.35
CA PRO A 168 -4.70 24.04 -9.82
C PRO A 168 -4.62 23.78 -8.30
N ILE A 169 -5.76 23.87 -7.58
CA ILE A 169 -5.81 23.90 -6.13
C ILE A 169 -6.44 22.61 -5.55
N ILE A 170 -7.56 22.19 -6.09
CA ILE A 170 -8.35 21.09 -5.50
C ILE A 170 -7.80 19.71 -5.92
N GLY A 171 -7.87 19.35 -7.19
CA GLY A 171 -7.25 18.13 -7.72
C GLY A 171 -7.38 16.90 -6.79
N ALA A 172 -6.25 16.35 -6.36
CA ALA A 172 -6.19 15.18 -5.48
C ALA A 172 -6.68 15.43 -4.03
N ARG A 173 -6.98 16.68 -3.65
CA ARG A 173 -7.50 17.04 -2.33
C ARG A 173 -8.99 16.71 -2.16
N SER A 174 -9.76 16.63 -3.26
CA SER A 174 -11.17 16.22 -3.26
C SER A 174 -11.31 14.70 -3.30
N PHE A 175 -12.43 14.18 -2.77
CA PHE A 175 -12.80 12.76 -2.90
C PHE A 175 -13.23 12.37 -4.33
N GLY A 176 -13.54 13.35 -5.18
CA GLY A 176 -13.91 13.08 -6.56
C GLY A 176 -14.76 14.16 -7.20
N SER A 177 -15.36 13.83 -8.35
CA SER A 177 -16.20 14.73 -9.14
C SER A 177 -17.71 14.48 -8.99
N THR A 178 -18.11 13.50 -8.15
CA THR A 178 -19.53 13.23 -7.89
C THR A 178 -19.96 13.81 -6.55
N VAL A 179 -21.09 14.49 -6.56
CA VAL A 179 -21.70 15.10 -5.36
C VAL A 179 -21.95 14.07 -4.27
N GLN A 180 -22.44 12.88 -4.65
CA GLN A 180 -22.74 11.78 -3.75
C GLN A 180 -21.47 11.22 -3.08
N GLY A 181 -20.42 10.99 -3.86
CA GLY A 181 -19.13 10.49 -3.37
C GLY A 181 -18.50 11.46 -2.38
N VAL A 182 -18.40 12.76 -2.76
CA VAL A 182 -17.82 13.80 -1.89
C VAL A 182 -18.63 13.93 -0.59
N SER A 183 -19.95 13.90 -0.66
CA SER A 183 -20.82 13.99 0.53
C SER A 183 -20.61 12.78 1.45
N ALA A 184 -20.67 11.56 0.92
CA ALA A 184 -20.58 10.34 1.73
C ALA A 184 -19.21 10.21 2.43
N HIS A 185 -18.12 10.39 1.67
CA HIS A 185 -16.76 10.35 2.22
C HIS A 185 -16.49 11.51 3.19
N GLY A 186 -16.97 12.74 2.86
CA GLY A 186 -16.86 13.89 3.73
C GLY A 186 -17.51 13.66 5.09
N ILE A 187 -18.76 13.18 5.12
CA ILE A 187 -19.49 12.84 6.35
C ILE A 187 -18.74 11.75 7.14
N ALA A 188 -18.29 10.70 6.48
CA ALA A 188 -17.57 9.60 7.13
C ALA A 188 -16.27 10.08 7.81
N GLN A 189 -15.50 10.94 7.14
CA GLN A 189 -14.28 11.53 7.71
C GLN A 189 -14.59 12.46 8.88
N ILE A 190 -15.63 13.31 8.77
CA ILE A 190 -16.11 14.17 9.87
C ILE A 190 -16.46 13.32 11.10
N GLN A 191 -17.22 12.25 10.91
CA GLN A 191 -17.58 11.34 11.99
C GLN A 191 -16.35 10.66 12.63
N GLY A 192 -15.34 10.30 11.84
CA GLY A 192 -14.09 9.74 12.33
C GLY A 192 -13.29 10.73 13.18
N LEU A 193 -13.14 11.97 12.70
CA LEU A 193 -12.45 13.04 13.41
C LEU A 193 -13.18 13.41 14.72
N GLN A 194 -14.46 13.79 14.62
CA GLN A 194 -15.21 14.35 15.76
C GLN A 194 -15.57 13.29 16.80
N GLY A 195 -15.78 12.05 16.40
CA GLY A 195 -15.93 10.94 17.35
C GLY A 195 -14.65 10.63 18.16
N ASN A 196 -13.55 11.35 17.92
CA ASN A 196 -12.29 11.24 18.65
C ASN A 196 -11.75 12.61 19.10
N ASP A 197 -12.62 13.53 19.45
CA ASP A 197 -12.35 14.84 20.09
C ASP A 197 -11.53 15.82 19.22
N VAL A 198 -11.50 15.66 17.90
CA VAL A 198 -10.88 16.61 16.95
C VAL A 198 -11.97 17.21 16.08
N LEU A 199 -12.11 18.55 16.11
CA LEU A 199 -13.05 19.23 15.25
C LEU A 199 -12.67 19.06 13.79
N ALA A 200 -13.66 18.69 12.98
CA ALA A 200 -13.56 18.72 11.53
C ALA A 200 -13.92 20.09 10.98
N CYS A 201 -13.28 20.48 9.88
CA CYS A 201 -13.57 21.72 9.17
C CYS A 201 -13.84 21.43 7.68
N GLY A 202 -15.12 21.49 7.30
CA GLY A 202 -15.49 21.38 5.89
C GLY A 202 -15.05 22.59 5.09
N LYS A 203 -14.34 22.38 3.97
CA LYS A 203 -13.75 23.48 3.18
C LYS A 203 -13.81 23.19 1.68
N HIS A 204 -13.87 24.24 0.82
CA HIS A 204 -13.85 25.68 1.04
C HIS A 204 -15.19 26.24 0.61
N PHE A 205 -16.08 26.53 1.54
CA PHE A 205 -17.42 27.02 1.24
C PHE A 205 -17.37 28.39 0.53
N PRO A 206 -18.19 28.67 -0.51
CA PRO A 206 -19.31 27.88 -1.00
C PRO A 206 -19.00 26.90 -2.14
N GLY A 207 -17.72 26.55 -2.38
CA GLY A 207 -17.27 25.57 -3.36
C GLY A 207 -16.17 26.13 -4.26
N HIS A 208 -14.98 25.49 -4.24
CA HIS A 208 -13.77 25.85 -4.98
C HIS A 208 -13.44 24.85 -6.10
N GLY A 209 -14.31 23.86 -6.35
CA GLY A 209 -14.03 22.72 -7.23
C GLY A 209 -13.92 23.05 -8.72
N ASP A 210 -14.57 24.11 -9.18
CA ASP A 210 -14.62 24.51 -10.59
C ASP A 210 -13.69 25.68 -10.97
N THR A 211 -12.84 26.15 -10.07
CA THR A 211 -11.98 27.31 -10.31
C THR A 211 -10.82 26.99 -11.25
N GLN A 212 -10.43 27.96 -12.08
CA GLN A 212 -9.28 27.87 -13.01
C GLN A 212 -8.06 28.66 -12.51
N GLN A 213 -8.20 29.42 -11.42
CA GLN A 213 -7.18 30.31 -10.86
C GLN A 213 -6.86 29.95 -9.43
N ASP A 214 -5.62 30.26 -9.04
CA ASP A 214 -5.10 30.02 -7.69
C ASP A 214 -5.50 31.19 -6.76
N SER A 215 -6.30 30.92 -5.72
CA SER A 215 -6.73 31.90 -4.73
C SER A 215 -5.58 32.50 -3.89
N HIS A 216 -4.41 31.86 -3.87
CA HIS A 216 -3.21 32.44 -3.28
C HIS A 216 -2.62 33.60 -4.12
N LYS A 217 -2.96 33.70 -5.38
CA LYS A 217 -2.41 34.66 -6.34
C LYS A 217 -3.40 35.69 -6.81
N THR A 218 -4.67 35.36 -6.88
CA THR A 218 -5.76 36.20 -7.39
C THR A 218 -7.05 35.91 -6.64
N LEU A 219 -8.12 36.69 -6.88
CA LEU A 219 -9.49 36.39 -6.46
C LEU A 219 -10.17 35.54 -7.56
N PRO A 220 -10.27 34.21 -7.42
CA PRO A 220 -10.84 33.35 -8.44
C PRO A 220 -12.32 33.66 -8.65
N LYS A 221 -12.74 33.69 -9.90
CA LYS A 221 -14.15 33.85 -10.28
C LYS A 221 -14.79 32.46 -10.49
N VAL A 222 -16.02 32.33 -10.01
CA VAL A 222 -16.88 31.16 -10.28
C VAL A 222 -18.13 31.64 -10.99
N ASP A 223 -18.23 31.37 -12.29
CA ASP A 223 -19.32 31.77 -13.16
C ASP A 223 -20.44 30.72 -13.22
N ARG A 224 -20.96 30.31 -12.06
CA ARG A 224 -22.11 29.41 -11.97
C ARG A 224 -23.36 30.15 -11.52
N SER A 225 -24.50 29.74 -12.02
CA SER A 225 -25.80 30.20 -11.53
C SER A 225 -26.05 29.73 -10.10
N LEU A 226 -26.90 30.44 -9.35
CA LEU A 226 -27.28 30.01 -8.01
C LEU A 226 -27.96 28.62 -8.01
N ALA A 227 -28.66 28.25 -9.09
CA ALA A 227 -29.28 26.93 -9.22
C ALA A 227 -28.22 25.82 -9.33
N GLU A 228 -27.19 26.03 -10.13
CA GLU A 228 -26.08 25.08 -10.28
C GLU A 228 -25.28 24.94 -8.97
N LEU A 229 -24.97 26.05 -8.29
CA LEU A 229 -24.32 26.00 -6.97
C LEU A 229 -25.10 25.15 -5.97
N LYS A 230 -26.43 25.32 -5.93
CA LYS A 230 -27.32 24.55 -5.02
C LYS A 230 -27.37 23.07 -5.37
N GLN A 231 -27.25 22.71 -6.66
CA GLN A 231 -27.35 21.32 -7.12
C GLN A 231 -26.00 20.58 -7.03
N MET A 232 -24.88 21.28 -6.99
CA MET A 232 -23.56 20.70 -7.04
C MET A 232 -22.69 21.10 -5.83
N GLU A 233 -22.12 22.30 -5.82
CA GLU A 233 -21.13 22.71 -4.83
C GLU A 233 -21.67 22.71 -3.40
N TRP A 234 -22.92 23.12 -3.20
CA TRP A 234 -23.51 23.26 -1.87
C TRP A 234 -23.94 21.92 -1.24
N VAL A 235 -24.20 20.90 -2.04
CA VAL A 235 -24.75 19.64 -1.53
C VAL A 235 -23.83 18.97 -0.51
N PRO A 236 -22.51 18.80 -0.74
CA PRO A 236 -21.63 18.21 0.27
C PRO A 236 -21.54 19.05 1.56
N PHE A 237 -21.54 20.37 1.44
CA PHE A 237 -21.52 21.26 2.61
C PHE A 237 -22.81 21.18 3.39
N LYS A 238 -23.98 21.20 2.71
CA LYS A 238 -25.28 21.06 3.39
C LYS A 238 -25.38 19.71 4.08
N ALA A 239 -24.95 18.65 3.42
CA ALA A 239 -24.91 17.31 4.00
C ALA A 239 -23.99 17.26 5.24
N ALA A 240 -22.82 17.91 5.20
CA ALA A 240 -21.93 18.01 6.34
C ALA A 240 -22.56 18.79 7.51
N VAL A 241 -23.27 19.91 7.23
CA VAL A 241 -24.02 20.68 8.22
C VAL A 241 -25.10 19.82 8.88
N ASP A 242 -25.88 19.10 8.08
CA ASP A 242 -26.96 18.24 8.56
C ASP A 242 -26.46 17.06 9.42
N HIS A 243 -25.19 16.68 9.21
CA HIS A 243 -24.51 15.63 10.00
C HIS A 243 -23.59 16.20 11.09
N GLY A 244 -23.72 17.49 11.44
CA GLY A 244 -23.11 18.07 12.61
C GLY A 244 -21.61 18.38 12.48
N VAL A 245 -21.14 18.81 11.29
CA VAL A 245 -19.75 19.29 11.14
C VAL A 245 -19.49 20.44 12.11
N GLY A 246 -18.37 20.39 12.83
CA GLY A 246 -18.05 21.36 13.89
C GLY A 246 -17.57 22.72 13.39
N SER A 247 -17.00 22.79 12.18
CA SER A 247 -16.60 24.07 11.58
C SER A 247 -16.67 24.03 10.05
N ILE A 248 -16.81 25.23 9.47
CA ILE A 248 -16.76 25.46 8.02
C ILE A 248 -15.78 26.60 7.71
N MET A 249 -14.89 26.39 6.75
CA MET A 249 -13.97 27.40 6.24
C MET A 249 -14.54 28.06 4.99
N ILE A 250 -14.53 29.39 4.98
CA ILE A 250 -15.05 30.22 3.90
C ILE A 250 -13.94 30.60 2.93
N ALA A 251 -14.07 30.20 1.69
CA ALA A 251 -13.14 30.55 0.62
C ALA A 251 -13.13 32.05 0.28
N HIS A 252 -12.04 32.51 -0.37
CA HIS A 252 -11.98 33.82 -1.00
C HIS A 252 -12.30 33.66 -2.49
N LEU A 253 -13.58 33.82 -2.86
CA LEU A 253 -14.08 33.66 -4.22
C LEU A 253 -14.92 34.85 -4.64
N ASN A 254 -14.91 35.16 -5.93
CA ASN A 254 -15.86 36.05 -6.57
C ASN A 254 -16.96 35.20 -7.25
N ILE A 255 -18.18 35.26 -6.73
CA ILE A 255 -19.33 34.54 -7.25
C ILE A 255 -20.46 35.50 -7.56
N PRO A 256 -20.53 36.10 -8.76
CA PRO A 256 -21.47 37.19 -9.09
C PRO A 256 -22.95 36.83 -8.91
N SER A 257 -23.31 35.56 -9.13
CA SER A 257 -24.68 35.05 -8.91
C SER A 257 -25.12 35.05 -7.43
N LEU A 258 -24.15 35.04 -6.51
CA LEU A 258 -24.38 35.01 -5.06
C LEU A 258 -24.09 36.38 -4.42
N GLU A 259 -23.00 37.04 -4.85
CA GLU A 259 -22.55 38.35 -4.36
C GLU A 259 -22.24 39.27 -5.55
N PRO A 260 -23.26 39.94 -6.10
CA PRO A 260 -23.11 40.77 -7.30
C PRO A 260 -22.16 41.98 -7.16
N SER A 261 -21.86 42.38 -5.91
CA SER A 261 -20.95 43.50 -5.66
C SER A 261 -19.46 43.16 -5.96
N GLY A 262 -19.15 41.90 -6.28
CA GLY A 262 -17.77 41.46 -6.45
C GLY A 262 -16.97 41.30 -5.15
N LYS A 263 -17.61 41.48 -4.00
CA LYS A 263 -16.99 41.27 -2.68
C LYS A 263 -16.59 39.79 -2.52
N PRO A 264 -15.38 39.48 -2.01
CA PRO A 264 -14.99 38.11 -1.72
C PRO A 264 -16.00 37.40 -0.80
N THR A 265 -16.31 36.14 -1.07
CA THR A 265 -17.29 35.34 -0.31
C THR A 265 -17.04 35.35 1.19
N SER A 266 -15.78 35.35 1.62
CA SER A 266 -15.38 35.46 3.05
C SER A 266 -15.74 36.79 3.72
N LEU A 267 -16.03 37.80 2.93
CA LEU A 267 -16.48 39.12 3.41
C LEU A 267 -17.98 39.37 3.11
N SER A 268 -18.70 38.40 2.54
CA SER A 268 -20.11 38.55 2.15
C SER A 268 -21.07 38.10 3.25
N LYS A 269 -21.90 39.06 3.72
CA LYS A 269 -22.99 38.76 4.63
C LYS A 269 -24.03 37.83 4.04
N LYS A 270 -24.26 37.91 2.71
CA LYS A 270 -25.17 37.02 1.99
C LYS A 270 -24.71 35.55 2.09
N VAL A 271 -23.43 35.28 1.86
CA VAL A 271 -22.86 33.95 1.90
C VAL A 271 -22.89 33.39 3.32
N ILE A 272 -22.43 34.16 4.29
CA ILE A 272 -22.16 33.65 5.63
C ILE A 272 -23.38 33.77 6.51
N THR A 273 -23.94 34.96 6.65
CA THR A 273 -25.06 35.18 7.58
C THR A 273 -26.36 34.66 6.99
N GLU A 274 -26.70 35.04 5.74
CA GLU A 274 -27.99 34.70 5.17
C GLU A 274 -28.07 33.20 4.80
N VAL A 275 -27.04 32.65 4.14
CA VAL A 275 -27.06 31.22 3.75
C VAL A 275 -26.67 30.30 4.91
N LEU A 276 -25.43 30.38 5.44
CA LEU A 276 -24.99 29.43 6.46
C LEU A 276 -25.72 29.57 7.78
N LYS A 277 -25.80 30.79 8.37
CA LYS A 277 -26.38 30.95 9.69
C LYS A 277 -27.92 30.91 9.67
N ASN A 278 -28.56 31.65 8.76
CA ASN A 278 -30.02 31.77 8.76
C ASN A 278 -30.71 30.65 7.99
N GLN A 279 -30.30 30.39 6.73
CA GLN A 279 -30.96 29.43 5.87
C GLN A 279 -30.65 27.96 6.26
N TRP A 280 -29.37 27.67 6.56
CA TRP A 280 -28.96 26.34 6.93
C TRP A 280 -28.93 26.08 8.44
N ASN A 281 -29.15 27.16 9.25
CA ASN A 281 -29.12 27.11 10.71
C ASN A 281 -27.83 26.52 11.28
N PHE A 282 -26.69 26.76 10.62
CA PHE A 282 -25.38 26.24 11.05
C PHE A 282 -24.98 26.83 12.40
N LYS A 283 -24.65 25.98 13.37
CA LYS A 283 -24.30 26.34 14.75
C LYS A 283 -22.83 26.25 15.06
N GLY A 284 -22.03 25.58 14.21
CA GLY A 284 -20.59 25.40 14.40
C GLY A 284 -19.80 26.69 14.16
N LEU A 285 -18.47 26.58 14.20
CA LEU A 285 -17.54 27.65 13.92
C LEU A 285 -17.48 28.00 12.44
N ILE A 286 -17.53 29.29 12.11
CA ILE A 286 -17.29 29.81 10.78
C ILE A 286 -15.92 30.48 10.77
N ILE A 287 -15.03 29.99 9.94
CA ILE A 287 -13.62 30.37 9.91
C ILE A 287 -13.32 30.96 8.53
N THR A 288 -12.66 32.11 8.44
CA THR A 288 -12.17 32.59 7.14
C THR A 288 -11.09 31.67 6.61
N ASP A 289 -10.92 31.54 5.29
CA ASP A 289 -9.64 31.15 4.75
C ASP A 289 -8.58 32.22 5.14
N ALA A 290 -7.30 31.94 4.89
CA ALA A 290 -6.20 32.75 5.38
C ALA A 290 -6.27 34.21 4.85
N LEU A 291 -6.45 35.19 5.73
CA LEU A 291 -6.66 36.62 5.36
C LEU A 291 -5.43 37.28 4.72
N ASN A 292 -4.26 36.66 4.79
CA ASN A 292 -3.05 37.09 4.09
C ASN A 292 -3.00 36.67 2.61
N MET A 293 -3.97 35.89 2.11
CA MET A 293 -4.04 35.48 0.71
C MET A 293 -4.40 36.66 -0.20
N LYS A 294 -3.76 36.79 -1.37
CA LYS A 294 -3.98 37.88 -2.31
C LYS A 294 -5.45 38.03 -2.74
N GLY A 295 -6.19 36.92 -2.80
CA GLY A 295 -7.63 36.95 -3.12
C GLY A 295 -8.49 37.81 -2.20
N VAL A 296 -8.00 38.20 -1.03
CA VAL A 296 -8.73 39.02 -0.06
C VAL A 296 -7.88 40.16 0.54
N SER A 297 -6.57 40.00 0.66
CA SER A 297 -5.69 40.94 1.36
C SER A 297 -5.60 42.31 0.65
N GLU A 298 -5.89 42.37 -0.63
CA GLU A 298 -5.91 43.59 -1.43
C GLU A 298 -7.29 44.33 -1.36
N TYR A 299 -8.31 43.69 -0.77
CA TYR A 299 -9.66 44.26 -0.70
C TYR A 299 -9.77 45.44 0.29
N ALA A 300 -9.09 45.36 1.43
CA ALA A 300 -9.07 46.38 2.45
C ALA A 300 -7.77 46.37 3.27
N SER A 301 -7.40 47.46 3.86
CA SER A 301 -6.23 47.56 4.73
C SER A 301 -6.39 46.73 6.01
N PRO A 302 -5.27 46.24 6.61
CA PRO A 302 -5.31 45.58 7.93
C PRO A 302 -6.08 46.41 8.97
N GLY A 303 -6.90 45.77 9.74
CA GLY A 303 -7.87 46.37 10.67
C GLY A 303 -9.25 46.62 10.08
N LYS A 304 -9.34 47.15 8.86
CA LYS A 304 -10.62 47.23 8.13
C LYS A 304 -11.05 45.89 7.57
N LEU A 305 -10.11 45.12 7.09
CA LEU A 305 -10.36 43.77 6.53
C LEU A 305 -11.02 42.86 7.58
N GLU A 306 -10.48 42.86 8.79
CA GLU A 306 -10.98 42.04 9.88
C GLU A 306 -12.35 42.51 10.38
N VAL A 307 -12.60 43.83 10.39
CA VAL A 307 -13.94 44.40 10.70
C VAL A 307 -14.96 43.93 9.65
N GLU A 308 -14.64 43.98 8.36
CA GLU A 308 -15.54 43.49 7.30
C GLU A 308 -15.79 42.00 7.40
N ALA A 309 -14.75 41.21 7.70
CA ALA A 309 -14.88 39.77 7.91
C ALA A 309 -15.75 39.43 9.13
N PHE A 310 -15.63 40.22 10.21
CA PHE A 310 -16.53 40.12 11.36
C PHE A 310 -17.96 40.48 10.97
N LYS A 311 -18.21 41.63 10.32
CA LYS A 311 -19.54 42.05 9.84
C LYS A 311 -20.21 40.99 8.94
N ALA A 312 -19.43 40.27 8.13
CA ALA A 312 -19.94 39.22 7.28
C ALA A 312 -20.49 38.04 8.09
N GLY A 313 -19.96 37.76 9.26
CA GLY A 313 -20.43 36.68 10.12
C GLY A 313 -19.41 35.64 10.53
N ASN A 314 -18.13 35.80 10.23
CA ASN A 314 -17.08 34.84 10.62
C ASN A 314 -16.86 34.84 12.14
N ASP A 315 -16.65 33.69 12.74
CA ASP A 315 -16.36 33.54 14.17
C ASP A 315 -14.84 33.56 14.43
N ILE A 316 -14.02 33.00 13.54
CA ILE A 316 -12.55 33.02 13.61
C ILE A 316 -11.97 33.70 12.37
N LEU A 317 -11.04 34.61 12.60
CA LEU A 317 -10.26 35.35 11.61
C LEU A 317 -8.90 34.67 11.48
N LEU A 318 -8.77 33.81 10.45
CA LEU A 318 -7.59 32.98 10.27
C LEU A 318 -6.46 33.77 9.59
N PHE A 319 -5.25 33.72 10.17
CA PHE A 319 -4.04 34.28 9.59
C PHE A 319 -4.19 35.79 9.26
N PRO A 320 -4.61 36.67 10.24
CA PRO A 320 -4.65 38.10 10.01
C PRO A 320 -3.27 38.64 9.66
N MET A 321 -3.20 39.58 8.73
CA MET A 321 -1.92 40.13 8.25
C MET A 321 -1.19 40.92 9.34
N ASN A 322 -1.92 41.63 10.22
CA ASN A 322 -1.37 42.45 11.28
C ASN A 322 -2.31 42.46 12.49
N VAL A 323 -2.01 41.64 13.49
CA VAL A 323 -2.83 41.48 14.70
C VAL A 323 -3.01 42.79 15.48
N PRO A 324 -1.97 43.64 15.69
CA PRO A 324 -2.12 44.97 16.32
C PRO A 324 -3.15 45.84 15.60
N ALA A 325 -3.06 45.96 14.28
CA ALA A 325 -4.01 46.75 13.49
C ALA A 325 -5.42 46.16 13.52
N ALA A 326 -5.53 44.84 13.39
CA ALA A 326 -6.79 44.10 13.45
C ALA A 326 -7.50 44.28 14.81
N SER A 327 -6.75 44.15 15.90
CA SER A 327 -7.26 44.36 17.26
C SER A 327 -7.73 45.83 17.46
N LYS A 328 -6.91 46.79 17.02
CA LYS A 328 -7.28 48.22 17.09
C LYS A 328 -8.55 48.53 16.29
N GLY A 329 -8.67 48.01 15.05
CA GLY A 329 -9.86 48.22 14.22
C GLY A 329 -11.14 47.68 14.86
N LEU A 330 -11.11 46.41 15.32
CA LEU A 330 -12.25 45.79 15.99
C LEU A 330 -12.59 46.50 17.33
N MET A 331 -11.60 46.80 18.15
CA MET A 331 -11.83 47.52 19.42
C MET A 331 -12.51 48.87 19.17
N THR A 332 -12.04 49.64 18.17
CA THR A 332 -12.65 50.93 17.78
C THR A 332 -14.10 50.73 17.32
N SER A 333 -14.38 49.75 16.48
CA SER A 333 -15.73 49.50 15.98
C SER A 333 -16.69 48.98 17.06
N PHE A 334 -16.22 48.26 18.08
CA PHE A 334 -17.03 47.86 19.23
C PHE A 334 -17.28 49.07 20.19
N THR A 335 -16.28 49.89 20.45
CA THR A 335 -16.43 51.05 21.36
C THR A 335 -17.27 52.16 20.74
N SER A 336 -17.28 52.31 19.43
CA SER A 336 -18.13 53.27 18.72
C SER A 336 -19.58 52.80 18.55
N GLY A 337 -19.91 51.55 18.87
CA GLY A 337 -21.21 50.94 18.63
C GLY A 337 -21.47 50.54 17.19
N GLU A 338 -20.47 50.57 16.32
CA GLU A 338 -20.56 50.05 14.94
C GLU A 338 -20.78 48.54 14.90
N LEU A 339 -20.18 47.80 15.87
CA LEU A 339 -20.34 46.39 16.08
C LEU A 339 -21.02 46.08 17.41
N SER A 340 -21.89 45.05 17.47
CA SER A 340 -22.58 44.64 18.68
C SER A 340 -21.69 43.78 19.59
N ILE A 341 -21.69 44.14 20.87
CA ILE A 341 -21.02 43.38 21.94
C ILE A 341 -21.69 42.01 22.11
N GLU A 342 -23.03 41.97 22.03
CA GLU A 342 -23.79 40.70 22.14
C GLU A 342 -23.44 39.72 21.02
N GLU A 343 -23.17 40.24 19.83
CA GLU A 343 -22.71 39.40 18.73
C GLU A 343 -21.27 38.90 18.98
N LEU A 344 -20.38 39.72 19.54
CA LEU A 344 -19.06 39.30 19.98
C LEU A 344 -19.16 38.17 21.02
N ASP A 345 -19.98 38.35 22.03
CA ASP A 345 -20.17 37.39 23.12
C ASP A 345 -20.69 36.04 22.57
N ARG A 346 -21.64 36.07 21.63
CA ARG A 346 -22.12 34.86 20.96
C ARG A 346 -21.00 34.09 20.20
N ARG A 347 -20.12 34.83 19.52
CA ARG A 347 -19.01 34.21 18.76
C ARG A 347 -17.92 33.69 19.70
N VAL A 348 -17.54 34.49 20.70
CA VAL A 348 -16.57 34.05 21.71
C VAL A 348 -17.08 32.80 22.45
N LYS A 349 -18.39 32.76 22.78
CA LYS A 349 -19.00 31.57 23.40
C LYS A 349 -18.81 30.33 22.53
N LYS A 350 -19.00 30.40 21.20
CA LYS A 350 -18.74 29.30 20.29
C LYS A 350 -17.26 28.83 20.31
N ILE A 351 -16.34 29.80 20.37
CA ILE A 351 -14.90 29.48 20.43
C ILE A 351 -14.56 28.78 21.75
N LEU A 352 -15.12 29.26 22.87
CA LEU A 352 -14.94 28.62 24.18
C LEU A 352 -15.56 27.21 24.24
N ILE A 353 -16.72 27.01 23.61
CA ILE A 353 -17.32 25.67 23.44
C ILE A 353 -16.37 24.75 22.66
N ALA A 354 -15.83 25.21 21.53
CA ALA A 354 -14.87 24.43 20.75
C ALA A 354 -13.63 24.02 21.58
N LYS A 355 -13.09 24.93 22.38
CA LYS A 355 -12.01 24.67 23.32
C LYS A 355 -12.37 23.63 24.38
N SER A 356 -13.61 23.64 24.85
CA SER A 356 -14.10 22.66 25.84
C SER A 356 -14.25 21.24 25.25
N ILE A 357 -14.90 21.12 24.10
CA ILE A 357 -15.16 19.81 23.48
C ILE A 357 -13.93 19.15 22.85
N THR A 358 -12.89 19.93 22.51
CA THR A 358 -11.63 19.42 21.95
C THR A 358 -10.53 19.23 22.99
N ARG A 359 -10.84 19.33 24.28
CA ARG A 359 -9.90 19.17 25.40
C ARG A 359 -8.77 20.21 25.45
N SER A 360 -8.90 21.32 24.77
CA SER A 360 -7.90 22.38 24.76
C SER A 360 -7.59 22.92 26.17
N TYR A 361 -8.57 22.95 27.09
CA TYR A 361 -8.37 23.31 28.50
C TYR A 361 -7.51 22.27 29.25
N GLU A 362 -7.70 20.99 28.95
CA GLU A 362 -6.91 19.90 29.56
C GLU A 362 -5.46 19.99 29.10
N ASP A 363 -5.21 20.13 27.81
CA ASP A 363 -3.88 20.23 27.21
C ASP A 363 -3.12 21.47 27.74
N TRP A 364 -3.82 22.59 27.87
CA TRP A 364 -3.27 23.82 28.45
C TRP A 364 -2.87 23.62 29.91
N ASN A 365 -3.71 22.98 30.73
CA ASN A 365 -3.42 22.67 32.12
C ASN A 365 -2.28 21.68 32.29
N LEU A 366 -2.25 20.64 31.43
CA LEU A 366 -1.19 19.63 31.45
C LEU A 366 0.16 20.24 31.05
N SER A 367 0.19 21.10 30.03
CA SER A 367 1.42 21.74 29.55
C SER A 367 2.07 22.65 30.59
N LYS A 368 1.29 23.19 31.53
CA LYS A 368 1.80 23.97 32.67
C LYS A 368 2.44 23.11 33.76
N LYS A 369 2.11 21.81 33.83
CA LYS A 369 2.55 20.91 34.89
C LYS A 369 3.63 19.92 34.43
N PHE A 370 3.61 19.53 33.17
CA PHE A 370 4.46 18.47 32.59
C PHE A 370 5.04 18.89 31.23
N SER A 371 6.19 18.30 30.88
CA SER A 371 6.67 18.40 29.49
C SER A 371 5.72 17.66 28.55
N LEU A 372 5.24 18.34 27.52
CA LEU A 372 4.41 17.72 26.49
C LEU A 372 5.14 16.58 25.75
N GLU A 373 6.47 16.61 25.68
CA GLU A 373 7.28 15.55 25.10
C GLU A 373 7.17 14.23 25.88
N THR A 374 7.12 14.27 27.20
CA THR A 374 6.96 13.09 28.05
C THR A 374 5.61 12.41 27.83
N THR A 375 4.57 13.20 27.62
CA THR A 375 3.21 12.70 27.32
C THR A 375 3.14 12.00 25.97
N LEU A 376 3.95 12.43 24.99
CA LEU A 376 3.97 11.85 23.64
C LEU A 376 4.73 10.54 23.54
N THR A 377 5.80 10.37 24.31
CA THR A 377 6.58 9.12 24.26
C THR A 377 5.71 7.92 24.63
N SER A 378 4.76 8.12 25.56
CA SER A 378 3.78 7.11 25.93
C SER A 378 2.74 6.82 24.84
N LEU A 379 2.47 7.80 23.96
CA LEU A 379 1.51 7.66 22.85
C LEU A 379 2.13 7.02 21.59
N ASN A 380 3.46 6.95 21.50
CA ASN A 380 4.16 6.42 20.33
C ASN A 380 4.20 4.88 20.24
N GLN A 381 3.96 4.18 21.34
CA GLN A 381 4.02 2.71 21.36
C GLN A 381 2.72 2.11 20.77
N GLY A 382 2.83 1.39 19.66
CA GLY A 382 1.82 0.47 19.14
C GLY A 382 0.86 0.98 18.07
N ARG A 383 0.98 2.21 17.54
CA ARG A 383 -0.02 2.76 16.59
C ARG A 383 0.48 3.08 15.18
N ARG A 384 1.77 2.97 14.91
CA ARG A 384 2.26 3.03 13.52
C ARG A 384 1.61 1.94 12.67
N SER A 385 1.42 0.76 13.24
CA SER A 385 0.73 -0.37 12.60
C SER A 385 -0.70 -0.05 12.19
N LEU A 386 -1.46 0.72 12.99
CA LEU A 386 -2.84 1.09 12.65
C LEU A 386 -2.89 2.05 11.44
N ASN A 387 -2.01 3.05 11.40
CA ASN A 387 -1.93 3.99 10.27
C ASN A 387 -1.54 3.27 8.97
N GLU A 388 -0.58 2.34 9.07
CA GLU A 388 -0.17 1.50 7.95
C GLU A 388 -1.30 0.57 7.49
N GLU A 389 -2.05 -0.02 8.41
CA GLU A 389 -3.18 -0.88 8.13
C GLU A 389 -4.29 -0.14 7.36
N VAL A 390 -4.72 1.03 7.87
CA VAL A 390 -5.77 1.83 7.23
C VAL A 390 -5.32 2.27 5.84
N SER A 391 -4.10 2.79 5.70
CA SER A 391 -3.55 3.21 4.41
C SER A 391 -3.44 2.06 3.42
N PHE A 392 -2.95 0.91 3.87
CA PHE A 392 -2.85 -0.29 3.05
C PHE A 392 -4.22 -0.73 2.51
N LYS A 393 -5.23 -0.78 3.39
CA LYS A 393 -6.61 -1.16 3.01
C LYS A 393 -7.20 -0.18 2.00
N ILE A 394 -7.00 1.14 2.19
CA ILE A 394 -7.48 2.16 1.26
C ILE A 394 -6.81 2.01 -0.11
N ILE A 395 -5.48 1.90 -0.17
CA ILE A 395 -4.74 1.77 -1.43
C ILE A 395 -5.12 0.46 -2.15
N ALA A 396 -5.29 -0.62 -1.39
CA ALA A 396 -5.72 -1.91 -1.94
C ALA A 396 -7.14 -1.85 -2.53
N ALA A 397 -8.05 -1.11 -1.87
CA ALA A 397 -9.42 -0.93 -2.35
C ALA A 397 -9.51 0.05 -3.53
N ALA A 398 -8.61 1.04 -3.57
CA ALA A 398 -8.64 2.11 -4.59
C ALA A 398 -8.18 1.66 -5.99
N ALA A 399 -7.32 0.64 -6.09
CA ALA A 399 -6.77 0.21 -7.37
C ALA A 399 -7.87 -0.03 -8.42
N THR A 400 -7.79 0.68 -9.54
CA THR A 400 -8.86 0.72 -10.54
C THR A 400 -8.36 0.29 -11.92
N ALA A 401 -8.96 -0.75 -12.48
CA ALA A 401 -8.81 -1.06 -13.91
C ALA A 401 -9.79 -0.19 -14.71
N LEU A 402 -9.30 0.55 -15.70
CA LEU A 402 -10.12 1.42 -16.51
C LEU A 402 -11.09 0.60 -17.39
N PRO A 403 -12.33 1.08 -17.60
CA PRO A 403 -13.40 0.31 -18.26
C PRO A 403 -13.09 -0.02 -19.73
N ASN A 404 -12.35 0.83 -20.42
CA ASN A 404 -12.05 0.68 -21.85
C ASN A 404 -10.93 -0.31 -22.17
N GLY A 405 -10.38 -0.99 -21.15
CA GLY A 405 -9.34 -2.00 -21.35
C GLY A 405 -9.87 -3.26 -22.03
N THR A 406 -9.16 -3.75 -23.02
CA THR A 406 -9.48 -4.95 -23.80
C THR A 406 -8.58 -6.13 -23.47
N ALA A 407 -7.40 -5.88 -22.85
CA ALA A 407 -6.49 -6.95 -22.43
C ALA A 407 -7.13 -7.87 -21.40
N ALA A 408 -6.83 -9.15 -21.51
CA ALA A 408 -7.27 -10.14 -20.54
C ALA A 408 -6.68 -9.84 -19.16
N MET A 409 -7.53 -9.73 -18.15
CA MET A 409 -7.11 -9.53 -16.76
C MET A 409 -7.85 -10.50 -15.82
N PRO A 410 -7.13 -11.03 -14.81
CA PRO A 410 -5.69 -10.92 -14.60
C PRO A 410 -4.87 -11.66 -15.64
N ILE A 411 -3.56 -11.39 -15.71
CA ILE A 411 -2.60 -12.10 -16.55
C ILE A 411 -2.49 -13.55 -16.04
N LYS A 412 -2.96 -14.53 -16.84
CA LYS A 412 -2.99 -15.93 -16.43
C LYS A 412 -1.75 -16.69 -16.87
N GLU A 413 -1.27 -16.46 -18.08
CA GLU A 413 -0.20 -17.18 -18.73
C GLU A 413 1.16 -16.58 -18.34
N LEU A 414 1.92 -17.27 -17.49
CA LEU A 414 3.23 -16.85 -17.02
C LEU A 414 4.40 -17.51 -17.78
N ASP A 415 4.11 -18.47 -18.64
CA ASP A 415 5.06 -19.12 -19.56
C ASP A 415 5.50 -18.22 -20.73
N ARG A 416 4.77 -17.10 -20.97
CA ARG A 416 5.06 -16.10 -22.01
C ARG A 416 6.30 -15.26 -21.69
N LYS A 417 6.83 -14.56 -22.72
CA LYS A 417 7.94 -13.61 -22.59
C LYS A 417 7.45 -12.23 -22.20
N PHE A 418 7.93 -11.72 -21.09
CA PHE A 418 7.56 -10.43 -20.52
C PHE A 418 8.71 -9.45 -20.59
N ILE A 419 8.36 -8.17 -20.76
CA ILE A 419 9.25 -7.03 -20.47
C ILE A 419 8.53 -5.98 -19.64
N HIS A 420 9.29 -5.20 -18.89
CA HIS A 420 8.80 -4.05 -18.14
C HIS A 420 9.56 -2.79 -18.55
N ILE A 421 8.83 -1.69 -18.75
CA ILE A 421 9.36 -0.37 -19.10
C ILE A 421 8.87 0.67 -18.09
N SER A 422 9.81 1.34 -17.42
CA SER A 422 9.50 2.40 -16.46
C SER A 422 9.58 3.78 -17.10
N LEU A 423 8.61 4.63 -16.82
CA LEU A 423 8.47 6.01 -17.26
C LEU A 423 8.28 6.96 -16.08
N GLY A 424 8.39 8.26 -16.31
CA GLY A 424 8.18 9.29 -15.31
C GLY A 424 9.41 9.54 -14.44
N ASP A 425 9.19 9.70 -13.12
CA ASP A 425 10.26 9.84 -12.13
C ASP A 425 10.69 8.45 -11.65
N LEU A 426 11.90 8.06 -12.01
CA LEU A 426 12.43 6.70 -11.80
C LEU A 426 13.21 6.56 -10.49
N THR A 427 13.26 7.58 -9.65
CA THR A 427 14.06 7.56 -8.41
C THR A 427 13.52 6.56 -7.36
N ASP A 428 12.27 6.11 -7.51
CA ASP A 428 11.63 5.19 -6.58
C ASP A 428 10.65 4.24 -7.29
N ASN A 429 11.20 3.23 -7.98
CA ASN A 429 10.44 2.17 -8.66
C ASN A 429 10.94 0.76 -8.33
N SER A 430 11.87 0.63 -7.38
CA SER A 430 12.54 -0.62 -7.06
C SER A 430 11.59 -1.68 -6.49
N ILE A 431 10.62 -1.26 -5.69
CA ILE A 431 9.62 -2.16 -5.08
C ILE A 431 8.75 -2.78 -6.17
N PHE A 432 8.26 -1.98 -7.12
CA PHE A 432 7.43 -2.49 -8.21
C PHE A 432 8.17 -3.55 -9.03
N LYS A 433 9.41 -3.29 -9.43
CA LYS A 433 10.27 -4.26 -10.14
C LYS A 433 10.46 -5.55 -9.34
N ALA A 434 10.83 -5.42 -8.07
CA ALA A 434 11.07 -6.57 -7.20
C ALA A 434 9.82 -7.46 -7.04
N TYR A 435 8.61 -6.85 -6.98
CA TYR A 435 7.38 -7.62 -6.86
C TYR A 435 6.83 -8.12 -8.20
N LEU A 436 7.17 -7.52 -9.34
CA LEU A 436 6.97 -8.13 -10.66
C LEU A 436 7.76 -9.44 -10.75
N ASP A 437 9.06 -9.40 -10.42
CA ASP A 437 9.95 -10.56 -10.46
C ASP A 437 9.52 -11.70 -9.54
N ARG A 438 8.80 -11.41 -8.45
CA ARG A 438 8.25 -12.48 -7.59
C ARG A 438 7.20 -13.33 -8.29
N TYR A 439 6.47 -12.77 -9.25
CA TYR A 439 5.51 -13.51 -10.07
C TYR A 439 6.15 -14.07 -11.34
N LYS A 440 6.89 -13.23 -12.05
CA LYS A 440 7.56 -13.54 -13.30
C LYS A 440 8.81 -12.67 -13.45
N GLU A 441 9.98 -13.30 -13.46
CA GLU A 441 11.22 -12.58 -13.77
C GLU A 441 11.22 -12.11 -15.22
N MET A 442 11.63 -10.86 -15.42
CA MET A 442 11.63 -10.21 -16.72
C MET A 442 12.72 -9.16 -16.83
N SER A 443 13.05 -8.76 -18.06
CA SER A 443 13.94 -7.63 -18.29
C SER A 443 13.24 -6.31 -17.97
N HIS A 444 13.94 -5.42 -17.25
CA HIS A 444 13.47 -4.11 -16.86
C HIS A 444 14.23 -3.02 -17.60
N PHE A 445 13.50 -2.18 -18.32
CA PHE A 445 14.00 -1.05 -19.09
C PHE A 445 13.50 0.27 -18.53
N THR A 446 14.17 1.36 -18.88
CA THR A 446 13.68 2.72 -18.73
C THR A 446 13.23 3.25 -20.09
N GLY A 447 12.43 4.32 -20.11
CA GLY A 447 12.02 4.96 -21.37
C GLY A 447 13.20 5.52 -22.19
N SER A 448 14.35 5.79 -21.56
CA SER A 448 15.57 6.23 -22.20
C SER A 448 16.35 5.13 -22.94
N ASP A 449 16.12 3.86 -22.59
CA ASP A 449 16.83 2.72 -23.16
C ASP A 449 16.33 2.31 -24.56
N THR A 450 15.32 3.01 -25.10
CA THR A 450 14.68 2.71 -26.39
C THR A 450 14.34 1.20 -26.60
N PRO A 451 13.53 0.59 -25.69
CA PRO A 451 13.38 -0.87 -25.59
C PRO A 451 12.51 -1.49 -26.70
N LEU A 452 12.43 -0.88 -27.89
CA LEU A 452 11.51 -1.30 -28.95
C LEU A 452 11.84 -2.69 -29.52
N GLU A 453 13.11 -3.06 -29.62
CA GLU A 453 13.51 -4.42 -30.06
C GLU A 453 13.11 -5.47 -29.04
N ALA A 454 13.40 -5.24 -27.77
CA ALA A 454 12.96 -6.13 -26.69
C ALA A 454 11.42 -6.24 -26.66
N ALA A 455 10.72 -5.13 -26.88
CA ALA A 455 9.26 -5.12 -26.97
C ALA A 455 8.75 -5.97 -28.15
N ARG A 456 9.40 -5.90 -29.33
CA ARG A 456 9.05 -6.75 -30.48
C ARG A 456 9.29 -8.23 -30.21
N ALA A 457 10.34 -8.57 -29.44
CA ALA A 457 10.69 -9.95 -29.09
C ALA A 457 9.86 -10.53 -27.92
N SER A 458 9.07 -9.70 -27.21
CA SER A 458 8.21 -10.12 -26.09
C SER A 458 6.77 -10.41 -26.52
N ASP A 459 6.02 -11.11 -25.68
CA ASP A 459 4.59 -11.38 -25.85
C ASP A 459 3.73 -10.40 -25.03
N VAL A 460 4.26 -9.97 -23.90
CA VAL A 460 3.59 -9.11 -22.92
C VAL A 460 4.48 -7.93 -22.55
N ILE A 461 3.93 -6.73 -22.62
CA ILE A 461 4.58 -5.49 -22.28
C ILE A 461 3.89 -4.88 -21.06
N ILE A 462 4.65 -4.68 -19.99
CA ILE A 462 4.20 -3.93 -18.81
C ILE A 462 4.87 -2.56 -18.85
N VAL A 463 4.08 -1.50 -18.82
CA VAL A 463 4.56 -0.11 -18.73
C VAL A 463 4.17 0.44 -17.37
N SER A 464 5.07 1.05 -16.64
CA SER A 464 4.76 1.76 -15.40
C SER A 464 5.12 3.24 -15.51
N PHE A 465 4.20 4.11 -15.11
CA PHE A 465 4.45 5.55 -15.03
C PHE A 465 4.49 5.97 -13.57
N HIS A 466 5.61 6.56 -13.14
CA HIS A 466 5.87 6.93 -11.75
C HIS A 466 5.89 8.45 -11.56
N GLN A 467 5.06 8.96 -10.65
CA GLN A 467 5.06 10.36 -10.24
C GLN A 467 6.06 10.58 -9.10
N ASN A 468 6.68 11.76 -9.06
CA ASN A 468 7.54 12.15 -7.95
C ASN A 468 6.76 12.24 -6.63
N THR A 469 7.22 11.52 -5.62
CA THR A 469 6.57 11.47 -4.30
C THR A 469 6.75 12.74 -3.48
N LYS A 470 7.86 13.49 -3.71
CA LYS A 470 8.16 14.75 -3.01
C LYS A 470 7.38 15.94 -3.56
N ASN A 471 7.00 15.90 -4.83
CA ASN A 471 6.25 16.97 -5.51
C ASN A 471 5.07 16.38 -6.29
N PRO A 472 4.01 15.91 -5.62
CA PRO A 472 2.88 15.24 -6.27
C PRO A 472 2.07 16.16 -7.20
N TRP A 473 2.30 17.47 -7.16
CA TRP A 473 1.67 18.47 -8.03
C TRP A 473 2.41 18.66 -9.34
N LYS A 474 3.65 18.14 -9.46
CA LYS A 474 4.49 18.29 -10.63
C LYS A 474 4.60 16.95 -11.38
N ARG A 475 4.56 17.03 -12.71
CA ARG A 475 4.90 15.94 -13.62
C ARG A 475 4.10 14.64 -13.41
N TYR A 476 2.79 14.75 -13.38
CA TYR A 476 1.89 13.59 -13.45
C TYR A 476 1.40 13.30 -14.88
N LYS A 477 1.80 14.12 -15.86
CA LYS A 477 1.47 14.01 -17.29
C LYS A 477 2.66 13.48 -18.07
N LEU A 478 2.39 12.76 -19.17
CA LEU A 478 3.42 12.32 -20.09
C LEU A 478 4.10 13.51 -20.76
N ASN A 479 5.40 13.39 -20.98
CA ASN A 479 6.14 14.26 -21.91
C ASN A 479 6.03 13.73 -23.36
N ALA A 480 6.55 14.48 -24.34
CA ALA A 480 6.43 14.13 -25.74
C ALA A 480 7.14 12.81 -26.11
N SER A 481 8.28 12.50 -25.52
CA SER A 481 9.02 11.26 -25.78
C SER A 481 8.29 10.04 -25.19
N GLU A 482 7.77 10.17 -23.96
CA GLU A 482 6.96 9.12 -23.32
C GLU A 482 5.66 8.85 -24.09
N PHE A 483 4.99 9.91 -24.55
CA PHE A 483 3.81 9.78 -25.41
C PHE A 483 4.13 9.02 -26.70
N LYS A 484 5.24 9.38 -27.39
CA LYS A 484 5.70 8.71 -28.62
C LYS A 484 5.98 7.24 -28.35
N LEU A 485 6.73 6.93 -27.29
CA LEU A 485 7.07 5.55 -26.93
C LEU A 485 5.81 4.71 -26.66
N ILE A 486 4.87 5.19 -25.85
CA ILE A 486 3.61 4.46 -25.60
C ILE A 486 2.81 4.27 -26.90
N SER A 487 2.80 5.27 -27.80
CA SER A 487 2.13 5.14 -29.11
C SER A 487 2.75 4.06 -29.96
N GLU A 488 4.09 3.98 -30.02
CA GLU A 488 4.83 2.94 -30.76
C GLU A 488 4.60 1.55 -30.17
N LEU A 489 4.69 1.40 -28.84
CA LEU A 489 4.42 0.14 -28.13
C LEU A 489 2.96 -0.32 -28.37
N SER A 490 2.01 0.61 -28.29
CA SER A 490 0.60 0.36 -28.54
C SER A 490 0.33 -0.16 -29.95
N SER A 491 1.07 0.35 -30.95
CA SER A 491 0.91 -0.06 -32.36
C SER A 491 1.41 -1.47 -32.68
N MET A 492 2.17 -2.10 -31.77
CA MET A 492 2.69 -3.45 -31.96
C MET A 492 1.62 -4.55 -31.82
N GLY A 493 0.42 -4.24 -31.36
CA GLY A 493 -0.70 -5.17 -31.22
C GLY A 493 -0.54 -6.23 -30.15
N LYS A 494 0.50 -6.13 -29.29
CA LYS A 494 0.78 -7.06 -28.21
C LYS A 494 -0.08 -6.79 -26.96
N SER A 495 -0.13 -7.75 -26.05
CA SER A 495 -0.74 -7.56 -24.75
C SER A 495 0.05 -6.50 -23.96
N MET A 496 -0.55 -5.34 -23.71
CA MET A 496 0.09 -4.23 -23.02
C MET A 496 -0.71 -3.82 -21.78
N TYR A 497 -0.02 -3.73 -20.64
CA TYR A 497 -0.58 -3.30 -19.36
C TYR A 497 0.14 -2.05 -18.89
N VAL A 498 -0.61 -0.97 -18.70
CA VAL A 498 -0.07 0.32 -18.24
C VAL A 498 -0.49 0.54 -16.80
N VAL A 499 0.47 0.63 -15.88
CA VAL A 499 0.23 0.90 -14.46
C VAL A 499 0.61 2.34 -14.15
N HIS A 500 -0.38 3.14 -13.79
CA HIS A 500 -0.25 4.57 -13.56
C HIS A 500 -0.16 4.89 -12.06
N PHE A 501 1.06 5.15 -11.57
CA PHE A 501 1.36 5.54 -10.18
C PHE A 501 1.38 7.06 -10.03
N ALA A 502 0.29 7.73 -10.42
CA ALA A 502 0.21 9.18 -10.40
C ALA A 502 -1.25 9.65 -10.28
N ASN A 503 -1.43 10.97 -10.19
CA ASN A 503 -2.74 11.59 -10.31
C ASN A 503 -3.44 11.10 -11.59
N PRO A 504 -4.68 10.56 -11.52
CA PRO A 504 -5.35 9.94 -12.66
C PRO A 504 -5.58 10.89 -13.85
N TYR A 505 -5.61 12.21 -13.63
CA TYR A 505 -5.66 13.17 -14.74
C TYR A 505 -4.44 13.10 -15.68
N GLY A 506 -3.34 12.46 -15.25
CA GLY A 506 -2.23 12.12 -16.15
C GLY A 506 -2.62 11.21 -17.30
N ILE A 507 -3.62 10.35 -17.08
CA ILE A 507 -4.12 9.41 -18.09
C ILE A 507 -4.76 10.14 -19.29
N LEU A 508 -5.28 11.35 -19.09
CA LEU A 508 -5.79 12.19 -20.19
C LEU A 508 -4.72 12.56 -21.23
N THR A 509 -3.44 12.42 -20.88
CA THR A 509 -2.32 12.68 -21.79
C THR A 509 -1.82 11.44 -22.53
N TYR A 510 -2.44 10.27 -22.32
CA TYR A 510 -2.05 9.05 -23.00
C TYR A 510 -2.58 9.04 -24.44
N PRO A 511 -1.84 8.44 -25.39
CA PRO A 511 -2.39 8.20 -26.71
C PRO A 511 -3.57 7.22 -26.64
N SER A 512 -4.44 7.27 -27.62
CA SER A 512 -5.48 6.24 -27.76
C SER A 512 -4.81 4.88 -27.93
N LEU A 513 -5.03 4.00 -26.97
CA LEU A 513 -4.46 2.65 -27.00
C LEU A 513 -5.21 1.79 -28.04
N LYS A 514 -4.45 0.95 -28.74
CA LYS A 514 -4.98 0.09 -29.81
C LYS A 514 -4.80 -1.38 -29.42
N GLY A 515 -5.82 -2.20 -29.68
CA GLY A 515 -5.72 -3.65 -29.49
C GLY A 515 -5.80 -4.13 -28.04
N ASN A 516 -5.00 -5.13 -27.68
CA ASN A 516 -5.09 -5.88 -26.43
C ASN A 516 -4.38 -5.18 -25.26
N GLN A 517 -5.03 -4.16 -24.68
CA GLN A 517 -4.40 -3.26 -23.72
C GLN A 517 -5.29 -2.92 -22.53
N GLN A 518 -4.66 -2.65 -21.37
CA GLN A 518 -5.33 -2.26 -20.13
C GLN A 518 -4.55 -1.19 -19.39
N VAL A 519 -5.22 -0.14 -18.95
CA VAL A 519 -4.67 0.86 -18.03
C VAL A 519 -5.21 0.59 -16.63
N ILE A 520 -4.32 0.67 -15.64
CA ILE A 520 -4.61 0.51 -14.21
C ILE A 520 -4.15 1.78 -13.50
N SER A 521 -5.03 2.40 -12.73
CA SER A 521 -4.69 3.55 -11.88
C SER A 521 -4.43 3.08 -10.45
N MET A 522 -3.26 3.46 -9.91
CA MET A 522 -2.88 3.26 -8.50
C MET A 522 -2.95 4.57 -7.71
N TYR A 523 -3.24 5.70 -8.37
CA TYR A 523 -3.42 7.05 -7.84
C TYR A 523 -2.18 7.67 -7.18
N GLU A 524 -1.33 6.89 -6.55
CA GLU A 524 -0.14 7.33 -5.82
C GLU A 524 1.07 6.48 -6.15
N ASN A 525 2.26 7.09 -6.07
CA ASN A 525 3.54 6.39 -6.17
C ASN A 525 4.15 6.23 -4.76
N ASN A 526 3.68 5.26 -4.00
CA ASN A 526 4.24 4.91 -2.70
C ASN A 526 4.54 3.40 -2.61
N HIS A 527 5.26 2.99 -1.60
CA HIS A 527 5.70 1.60 -1.46
C HIS A 527 4.53 0.58 -1.40
N VAL A 528 3.38 0.98 -0.84
CA VAL A 528 2.19 0.10 -0.77
C VAL A 528 1.57 -0.07 -2.16
N ALA A 529 1.40 1.01 -2.91
CA ALA A 529 0.89 0.95 -4.28
C ALA A 529 1.79 0.10 -5.19
N GLN A 530 3.12 0.29 -5.09
CA GLN A 530 4.10 -0.48 -5.85
C GLN A 530 4.11 -1.97 -5.48
N LEU A 531 3.95 -2.31 -4.21
CA LEU A 531 3.83 -3.69 -3.73
C LEU A 531 2.53 -4.36 -4.23
N LEU A 532 1.43 -3.62 -4.25
CA LEU A 532 0.12 -4.15 -4.59
C LEU A 532 -0.12 -4.31 -6.10
N ALA A 533 0.43 -3.41 -6.92
CA ALA A 533 0.14 -3.38 -8.35
C ALA A 533 0.47 -4.69 -9.08
N PRO A 534 1.62 -5.37 -8.88
CA PRO A 534 1.88 -6.68 -9.46
C PRO A 534 0.86 -7.74 -9.04
N GLN A 535 0.34 -7.65 -7.82
CA GLN A 535 -0.64 -8.60 -7.29
C GLN A 535 -1.99 -8.49 -8.02
N PHE A 536 -2.35 -7.27 -8.44
CA PHE A 536 -3.52 -7.04 -9.29
C PHE A 536 -3.29 -7.54 -10.72
N LEU A 537 -2.13 -7.22 -11.31
CA LEU A 537 -1.77 -7.66 -12.66
C LEU A 537 -1.85 -9.18 -12.78
N PHE A 538 -1.25 -9.89 -11.84
CA PHE A 538 -1.16 -11.35 -11.85
C PHE A 538 -2.29 -12.06 -11.10
N GLY A 539 -3.32 -11.35 -10.64
CA GLY A 539 -4.55 -11.92 -10.09
C GLY A 539 -4.42 -12.52 -8.69
N ALA A 540 -3.41 -12.17 -7.93
CA ALA A 540 -3.35 -12.53 -6.52
C ALA A 540 -4.42 -11.78 -5.71
N ARG A 541 -4.78 -10.56 -6.14
CA ARG A 541 -5.83 -9.73 -5.52
C ARG A 541 -6.88 -9.33 -6.55
N ALA A 542 -8.14 -9.25 -6.10
CA ALA A 542 -9.23 -8.67 -6.88
C ALA A 542 -9.09 -7.14 -6.93
N MET A 543 -9.45 -6.52 -8.05
CA MET A 543 -9.46 -5.07 -8.22
C MET A 543 -10.91 -4.59 -8.29
N LYS A 544 -11.31 -3.67 -7.41
CA LYS A 544 -12.70 -3.25 -7.21
C LYS A 544 -12.86 -1.72 -7.15
N GLY A 545 -11.76 -0.96 -7.16
CA GLY A 545 -11.78 0.48 -7.10
C GLY A 545 -12.53 1.09 -8.28
N ILE A 546 -13.06 2.30 -8.09
CA ILE A 546 -13.79 3.04 -9.11
C ILE A 546 -13.01 4.31 -9.50
N LEU A 547 -13.31 4.85 -10.68
CA LEU A 547 -12.81 6.17 -11.05
C LEU A 547 -13.49 7.24 -10.18
N PRO A 548 -12.75 8.01 -9.40
CA PRO A 548 -13.35 9.06 -8.57
C PRO A 548 -13.66 10.32 -9.37
N VAL A 549 -13.10 10.46 -10.59
CA VAL A 549 -13.23 11.63 -11.46
C VAL A 549 -13.47 11.24 -12.90
N GLU A 550 -13.99 12.19 -13.67
CA GLU A 550 -14.16 12.08 -15.12
C GLU A 550 -12.80 12.08 -15.83
N LEU A 551 -12.56 11.09 -16.69
CA LEU A 551 -11.34 10.97 -17.51
C LEU A 551 -11.64 10.94 -19.01
N GLY A 552 -12.69 11.64 -19.45
CA GLY A 552 -13.07 11.72 -20.86
C GLY A 552 -13.35 10.34 -21.45
N THR A 553 -12.67 10.01 -22.57
CA THR A 553 -12.83 8.71 -23.25
C THR A 553 -12.34 7.51 -22.44
N TRP A 554 -11.58 7.72 -21.37
CA TRP A 554 -11.05 6.65 -20.53
C TRP A 554 -12.05 6.12 -19.51
N GLY A 555 -13.09 6.87 -19.17
CA GLY A 555 -14.16 6.48 -18.27
C GLY A 555 -14.75 7.65 -17.51
N LYS A 556 -15.95 7.44 -16.98
CA LYS A 556 -16.68 8.40 -16.15
C LYS A 556 -16.44 8.15 -14.67
N ALA A 557 -16.71 9.16 -13.86
CA ALA A 557 -16.71 8.98 -12.41
C ALA A 557 -17.73 7.88 -12.01
N GLY A 558 -17.28 6.94 -11.18
CA GLY A 558 -18.02 5.74 -10.81
C GLY A 558 -17.73 4.50 -11.67
N ASP A 559 -17.14 4.68 -12.85
CA ASP A 559 -16.81 3.55 -13.72
C ASP A 559 -15.66 2.71 -13.16
N SER A 560 -15.70 1.40 -13.44
CA SER A 560 -14.60 0.47 -13.20
C SER A 560 -14.75 -0.79 -14.04
N ARG A 561 -13.65 -1.51 -14.19
CA ARG A 561 -13.63 -2.89 -14.66
C ARG A 561 -13.31 -3.80 -13.48
N LEU A 562 -14.29 -4.55 -13.01
CA LEU A 562 -14.08 -5.51 -11.92
C LEU A 562 -13.15 -6.65 -12.37
N ILE A 563 -12.04 -6.85 -11.67
CA ILE A 563 -11.09 -7.93 -11.93
C ILE A 563 -11.13 -8.90 -10.74
N GLN A 564 -11.45 -10.16 -11.02
CA GLN A 564 -11.48 -11.21 -10.00
C GLN A 564 -10.07 -11.73 -9.70
N SER A 565 -9.85 -12.16 -8.47
CA SER A 565 -8.64 -12.89 -8.11
C SER A 565 -8.68 -14.33 -8.64
N ILE A 566 -7.53 -14.87 -9.01
CA ILE A 566 -7.33 -16.28 -9.34
C ILE A 566 -6.54 -17.01 -8.25
N GLN A 567 -6.50 -16.46 -7.06
CA GLN A 567 -5.93 -17.06 -5.84
C GLN A 567 -4.43 -17.36 -5.88
N ARG A 568 -3.65 -16.65 -6.69
CA ARG A 568 -2.18 -16.70 -6.61
C ARG A 568 -1.68 -16.22 -5.26
N LEU A 569 -0.49 -16.67 -4.89
CA LEU A 569 0.19 -16.27 -3.67
C LEU A 569 0.26 -14.73 -3.59
N LYS A 570 -0.20 -14.18 -2.45
CA LYS A 570 -0.15 -12.73 -2.15
C LYS A 570 1.11 -12.40 -1.40
N TYR A 571 1.48 -11.12 -1.46
CA TYR A 571 2.50 -10.53 -0.60
C TYR A 571 1.85 -9.38 0.17
N GLY A 572 1.86 -9.45 1.49
CA GLY A 572 1.09 -8.50 2.28
C GLY A 572 1.62 -8.32 3.70
N ARG A 573 0.70 -7.95 4.57
CA ARG A 573 1.00 -7.62 5.96
C ARG A 573 0.39 -8.66 6.92
N PRO A 574 1.01 -8.90 8.09
CA PRO A 574 0.52 -9.86 9.09
C PRO A 574 -0.95 -9.64 9.48
N PHE A 575 -1.39 -8.38 9.63
CA PHE A 575 -2.76 -8.07 10.01
C PHE A 575 -3.82 -8.60 9.03
N GLU A 576 -3.51 -8.72 7.72
CA GLU A 576 -4.44 -9.21 6.71
C GLU A 576 -4.89 -10.66 6.97
N VAL A 577 -4.11 -11.40 7.72
CA VAL A 577 -4.35 -12.81 8.03
C VAL A 577 -4.50 -13.08 9.54
N GLY A 578 -4.66 -12.01 10.33
CA GLY A 578 -4.84 -12.12 11.78
C GLY A 578 -3.57 -12.50 12.53
N LEU A 579 -2.42 -12.06 12.06
CA LEU A 579 -1.13 -12.15 12.74
C LEU A 579 -0.65 -10.77 13.17
N SER A 580 0.18 -10.71 14.20
CA SER A 580 0.91 -9.51 14.60
C SER A 580 2.36 -9.56 14.14
N GLU A 581 3.01 -8.40 14.01
CA GLU A 581 4.40 -8.30 13.54
C GLU A 581 5.40 -8.80 14.60
N ALA A 582 5.20 -8.46 15.88
CA ALA A 582 6.14 -8.74 16.94
C ALA A 582 6.56 -10.22 17.12
N PRO A 583 5.68 -11.24 16.97
CA PRO A 583 6.13 -12.64 16.97
C PRO A 583 6.99 -12.99 15.74
N LEU A 584 6.76 -12.35 14.60
CA LEU A 584 7.55 -12.58 13.38
C LEU A 584 8.97 -12.00 13.51
N ASP A 585 9.14 -10.91 14.24
CA ASP A 585 10.45 -10.31 14.52
C ASP A 585 11.38 -11.26 15.31
N ARG A 586 10.81 -12.26 16.01
CA ARG A 586 11.61 -13.31 16.69
C ARG A 586 12.38 -14.18 15.70
N ILE A 587 11.90 -14.32 14.48
CA ILE A 587 12.61 -15.06 13.42
C ILE A 587 13.97 -14.40 13.18
N ASP A 588 14.03 -13.07 13.12
CA ASP A 588 15.28 -12.32 12.97
C ASP A 588 16.28 -12.64 14.06
N SER A 589 15.82 -12.66 15.32
CA SER A 589 16.66 -12.97 16.47
C SER A 589 17.17 -14.40 16.43
N THR A 590 16.29 -15.35 16.07
CA THR A 590 16.63 -16.78 15.98
C THR A 590 17.67 -17.04 14.89
N MET A 591 17.48 -16.49 13.70
CA MET A 591 18.43 -16.64 12.59
C MET A 591 19.76 -15.95 12.87
N SER A 592 19.72 -14.73 13.43
CA SER A 592 20.94 -14.02 13.84
C SER A 592 21.73 -14.81 14.91
N HIS A 593 21.03 -15.45 15.84
CA HIS A 593 21.67 -16.32 16.84
C HIS A 593 22.27 -17.57 16.19
N ALA A 594 21.54 -18.26 15.31
CA ALA A 594 22.01 -19.46 14.62
C ALA A 594 23.29 -19.19 13.81
N ILE A 595 23.33 -18.07 13.09
CA ILE A 595 24.52 -17.64 12.34
C ILE A 595 25.68 -17.33 13.30
N LYS A 596 25.40 -16.59 14.38
CA LYS A 596 26.43 -16.21 15.38
C LYS A 596 27.10 -17.41 16.06
N VAL A 597 26.32 -18.47 16.34
CA VAL A 597 26.87 -19.69 16.98
C VAL A 597 27.43 -20.71 15.98
N GLY A 598 27.44 -20.39 14.67
CA GLY A 598 27.97 -21.26 13.64
C GLY A 598 27.07 -22.43 13.28
N ALA A 599 25.78 -22.39 13.59
CA ALA A 599 24.84 -23.46 13.23
C ALA A 599 24.49 -23.47 11.74
N THR A 600 24.51 -22.30 11.10
CA THR A 600 24.33 -22.11 9.64
C THR A 600 25.01 -20.82 9.19
N PRO A 601 25.60 -20.77 7.96
CA PRO A 601 26.16 -19.54 7.44
C PRO A 601 25.08 -18.52 7.00
N GLY A 602 23.90 -19.01 6.60
CA GLY A 602 22.79 -18.17 6.13
C GLY A 602 21.55 -18.98 5.76
N GLY A 603 20.54 -18.30 5.22
CA GLY A 603 19.32 -18.98 4.78
C GLY A 603 18.24 -18.02 4.30
N GLN A 604 17.19 -18.59 3.73
CA GLN A 604 15.97 -17.88 3.34
C GLN A 604 14.79 -18.38 4.15
N ILE A 605 13.96 -17.46 4.65
CA ILE A 605 12.72 -17.79 5.36
C ILE A 605 11.54 -17.11 4.70
N LEU A 606 10.48 -17.88 4.44
CA LEU A 606 9.18 -17.39 3.99
C LEU A 606 8.10 -17.95 4.90
N VAL A 607 7.24 -17.04 5.41
CA VAL A 607 6.04 -17.41 6.16
C VAL A 607 4.81 -16.93 5.40
N ALA A 608 3.94 -17.87 5.05
CA ALA A 608 2.66 -17.59 4.43
C ALA A 608 1.51 -18.15 5.26
N ARG A 609 0.40 -17.41 5.30
CA ARG A 609 -0.85 -17.84 5.93
C ARG A 609 -2.03 -17.41 5.07
N ARG A 610 -2.99 -18.31 4.84
CA ARG A 610 -4.18 -18.05 4.03
C ARG A 610 -3.86 -17.48 2.64
N GLY A 611 -2.81 -18.02 2.00
CA GLY A 611 -2.36 -17.57 0.68
C GLY A 611 -1.69 -16.20 0.66
N ASN A 612 -1.22 -15.69 1.80
CA ASN A 612 -0.57 -14.39 1.90
C ASN A 612 0.80 -14.55 2.58
N VAL A 613 1.87 -14.23 1.87
CA VAL A 613 3.23 -14.13 2.42
C VAL A 613 3.29 -12.90 3.30
N VAL A 614 3.50 -13.10 4.58
CA VAL A 614 3.52 -12.05 5.61
C VAL A 614 4.91 -11.78 6.15
N TYR A 615 5.86 -12.67 5.82
CA TYR A 615 7.26 -12.52 6.15
C TYR A 615 8.10 -13.22 5.08
N GLN A 616 9.10 -12.54 4.55
CA GLN A 616 10.10 -13.11 3.65
C GLN A 616 11.41 -12.36 3.83
N LYS A 617 12.47 -13.08 4.20
CA LYS A 617 13.78 -12.49 4.46
C LYS A 617 14.90 -13.48 4.17
N SER A 618 16.04 -12.94 3.72
CA SER A 618 17.31 -13.63 3.59
C SER A 618 18.26 -13.23 4.71
N PHE A 619 19.10 -14.15 5.16
CA PHE A 619 20.00 -13.96 6.29
C PHE A 619 21.39 -14.51 5.96
N GLY A 620 22.43 -13.87 6.49
CA GLY A 620 23.80 -14.34 6.44
C GLY A 620 24.36 -14.46 5.03
N THR A 621 25.23 -15.42 4.86
CA THR A 621 26.07 -15.61 3.67
C THR A 621 25.97 -17.05 3.13
N HIS A 622 26.36 -17.28 1.89
CA HIS A 622 26.39 -18.61 1.25
C HIS A 622 27.26 -19.60 2.03
N THR A 623 28.46 -19.14 2.40
CA THR A 623 29.42 -19.81 3.27
C THR A 623 29.91 -18.79 4.31
N TYR A 624 30.51 -19.24 5.40
CA TYR A 624 31.05 -18.32 6.41
C TYR A 624 32.05 -17.31 5.79
N GLY A 625 31.70 -16.02 5.85
CA GLY A 625 32.49 -14.95 5.25
C GLY A 625 32.37 -14.81 3.71
N GLY A 626 31.45 -15.55 3.09
CA GLY A 626 31.18 -15.51 1.65
C GLY A 626 30.20 -14.41 1.23
N LYS A 627 29.61 -14.59 0.05
CA LYS A 627 28.58 -13.72 -0.54
C LYS A 627 27.30 -13.73 0.31
N ASP A 628 26.65 -12.57 0.47
CA ASP A 628 25.37 -12.44 1.16
C ASP A 628 24.27 -13.25 0.43
N VAL A 629 23.38 -13.87 1.22
CA VAL A 629 22.22 -14.61 0.68
C VAL A 629 21.21 -13.62 0.12
N GLY A 630 20.94 -13.73 -1.19
CA GLY A 630 19.85 -13.03 -1.87
C GLY A 630 18.53 -13.82 -1.83
N TRP A 631 17.39 -13.14 -2.03
CA TRP A 631 16.10 -13.83 -2.09
C TRP A 631 15.93 -14.68 -3.38
N LYS A 632 16.77 -14.47 -4.38
CA LYS A 632 16.80 -15.23 -5.64
C LYS A 632 17.73 -16.45 -5.60
N ASP A 633 18.58 -16.56 -4.59
CA ASP A 633 19.57 -17.63 -4.55
C ASP A 633 18.93 -19.01 -4.39
N LEU A 634 19.52 -19.99 -5.05
CA LEU A 634 19.01 -21.36 -5.15
C LEU A 634 19.64 -22.25 -4.09
N TYR A 635 18.83 -23.10 -3.49
CA TYR A 635 19.23 -24.15 -2.57
C TYR A 635 18.90 -25.52 -3.15
N ASP A 636 19.78 -26.50 -2.97
CA ASP A 636 19.44 -27.89 -3.19
C ASP A 636 18.31 -28.31 -2.23
N LEU A 637 17.22 -28.80 -2.78
CA LEU A 637 16.03 -29.12 -2.02
C LEU A 637 16.00 -30.54 -1.46
N ALA A 638 17.00 -31.36 -1.81
CA ALA A 638 17.06 -32.77 -1.38
C ALA A 638 15.69 -33.45 -1.57
N SER A 639 15.18 -34.10 -0.55
CA SER A 639 13.92 -34.87 -0.60
C SER A 639 12.66 -34.05 -0.78
N ILE A 640 12.71 -32.70 -0.68
CA ILE A 640 11.57 -31.86 -1.10
C ILE A 640 11.27 -32.08 -2.59
N THR A 641 12.24 -32.53 -3.38
CA THR A 641 12.04 -32.96 -4.78
C THR A 641 10.88 -33.94 -4.94
N LYS A 642 10.70 -34.86 -3.99
CA LYS A 642 9.64 -35.88 -4.02
C LYS A 642 8.24 -35.25 -4.13
N ILE A 643 8.03 -34.19 -3.35
CA ILE A 643 6.72 -33.50 -3.28
C ILE A 643 6.62 -32.34 -4.25
N THR A 644 7.70 -31.88 -4.86
CA THR A 644 7.68 -30.74 -5.79
C THR A 644 7.84 -31.14 -7.25
N ALA A 645 8.36 -32.34 -7.54
CA ALA A 645 8.49 -32.85 -8.91
C ALA A 645 7.71 -34.15 -9.13
N THR A 646 8.03 -35.22 -8.37
CA THR A 646 7.46 -36.54 -8.62
C THR A 646 5.98 -36.62 -8.26
N LEU A 647 5.60 -36.14 -7.08
CA LEU A 647 4.20 -36.16 -6.65
C LEU A 647 3.26 -35.40 -7.60
N PRO A 648 3.55 -34.17 -8.08
CA PRO A 648 2.73 -33.53 -9.11
C PRO A 648 2.54 -34.35 -10.36
N GLY A 649 3.59 -35.08 -10.81
CA GLY A 649 3.48 -36.01 -11.94
C GLY A 649 2.50 -37.16 -11.68
N ILE A 650 2.59 -37.77 -10.51
CA ILE A 650 1.65 -38.82 -10.07
C ILE A 650 0.21 -38.24 -9.94
N MET A 651 0.04 -37.05 -9.37
CA MET A 651 -1.26 -36.41 -9.27
C MET A 651 -1.88 -36.14 -10.64
N HIS A 652 -1.09 -35.61 -11.58
CA HIS A 652 -1.56 -35.34 -12.94
C HIS A 652 -1.94 -36.65 -13.68
N TRP A 653 -1.20 -37.72 -13.44
CA TRP A 653 -1.55 -39.04 -13.98
C TRP A 653 -2.81 -39.61 -13.35
N TYR A 654 -2.94 -39.50 -12.02
CA TYR A 654 -4.08 -39.94 -11.25
C TYR A 654 -5.40 -39.23 -11.69
N GLU A 655 -5.39 -37.96 -12.01
CA GLU A 655 -6.56 -37.27 -12.56
C GLU A 655 -7.12 -37.94 -13.81
N LYS A 656 -6.25 -38.47 -14.65
CA LYS A 656 -6.65 -39.16 -15.90
C LYS A 656 -6.94 -40.63 -15.70
N GLN A 657 -6.40 -41.25 -14.64
CA GLN A 657 -6.55 -42.64 -14.31
C GLN A 657 -6.76 -42.84 -12.78
N PRO A 658 -7.98 -42.67 -12.28
CA PRO A 658 -8.24 -42.72 -10.82
C PRO A 658 -7.91 -44.07 -10.15
N LEU A 659 -7.79 -45.17 -10.90
CA LEU A 659 -7.40 -46.46 -10.36
C LEU A 659 -5.86 -46.62 -10.23
N LEU A 660 -5.05 -45.68 -10.71
CA LEU A 660 -3.59 -45.74 -10.70
C LEU A 660 -3.05 -46.17 -9.34
N LEU A 661 -3.48 -45.56 -8.24
CA LEU A 661 -2.97 -45.81 -6.89
C LEU A 661 -3.18 -47.26 -6.43
N LYS A 662 -4.12 -48.02 -7.01
CA LYS A 662 -4.46 -49.40 -6.71
C LYS A 662 -3.75 -50.42 -7.65
N THR A 663 -2.99 -49.92 -8.60
CA THR A 663 -2.17 -50.77 -9.49
C THR A 663 -0.79 -51.03 -8.88
N THR A 664 -0.08 -52.01 -9.42
CA THR A 664 1.27 -52.36 -8.96
C THR A 664 2.34 -51.69 -9.81
N LEU A 665 3.55 -51.59 -9.29
CA LEU A 665 4.70 -51.07 -10.02
C LEU A 665 4.95 -51.83 -11.31
N GLY A 666 4.82 -53.19 -11.31
CA GLY A 666 5.00 -54.02 -12.50
C GLY A 666 3.99 -53.75 -13.62
N ASN A 667 2.84 -53.13 -13.35
CA ASN A 667 1.93 -52.66 -14.39
C ASN A 667 2.47 -51.50 -15.23
N HIS A 668 3.52 -50.83 -14.76
CA HIS A 668 3.95 -49.52 -15.30
C HIS A 668 5.45 -49.46 -15.60
N THR A 669 6.26 -50.47 -15.21
CA THR A 669 7.69 -50.55 -15.58
C THR A 669 8.15 -51.98 -15.66
N ASN A 670 8.95 -52.30 -16.69
CA ASN A 670 9.59 -53.59 -16.86
C ASN A 670 10.88 -53.76 -16.02
N ARG A 671 11.36 -52.70 -15.36
CA ARG A 671 12.59 -52.70 -14.56
C ARG A 671 12.57 -53.68 -13.37
N LEU A 672 11.39 -54.08 -12.94
CA LEU A 672 11.14 -54.95 -11.81
C LEU A 672 10.71 -56.37 -12.19
N ALA A 673 10.67 -56.69 -13.51
CA ALA A 673 10.20 -57.98 -13.98
C ALA A 673 10.93 -59.15 -13.31
N GLY A 674 10.16 -60.08 -12.74
CA GLY A 674 10.68 -61.24 -12.01
C GLY A 674 11.23 -60.96 -10.61
N SER A 675 11.08 -59.70 -10.10
CA SER A 675 11.42 -59.38 -8.71
C SER A 675 10.18 -59.37 -7.81
N ASP A 676 10.38 -59.47 -6.51
CA ASP A 676 9.30 -59.34 -5.50
C ASP A 676 8.66 -57.96 -5.46
N LYS A 677 9.28 -57.00 -6.13
CA LYS A 677 8.84 -55.57 -6.13
C LYS A 677 7.84 -55.23 -7.25
N GLU A 678 7.69 -56.09 -8.24
CA GLU A 678 6.72 -55.82 -9.29
C GLU A 678 5.27 -55.77 -8.78
N ASN A 679 4.99 -56.45 -7.67
CA ASN A 679 3.68 -56.53 -7.04
C ASN A 679 3.42 -55.43 -6.01
N LEU A 680 4.37 -54.53 -5.72
CA LEU A 680 4.18 -53.43 -4.79
C LEU A 680 3.15 -52.44 -5.32
N VAL A 681 2.15 -52.14 -4.49
CA VAL A 681 1.06 -51.22 -4.82
C VAL A 681 1.55 -49.76 -4.75
N ILE A 682 1.22 -48.96 -5.75
CA ILE A 682 1.69 -47.56 -5.85
C ILE A 682 1.34 -46.73 -4.59
N GLU A 683 0.13 -46.93 -4.03
CA GLU A 683 -0.32 -46.27 -2.81
C GLU A 683 0.62 -46.59 -1.61
N ASP A 684 1.00 -47.84 -1.44
CA ASP A 684 1.87 -48.28 -0.35
C ASP A 684 3.30 -47.72 -0.53
N VAL A 685 3.79 -47.63 -1.76
CA VAL A 685 5.09 -47.02 -2.06
C VAL A 685 5.09 -45.53 -1.76
N LEU A 686 4.04 -44.82 -2.16
CA LEU A 686 3.85 -43.37 -1.84
C LEU A 686 3.74 -43.13 -0.33
N ALA A 687 3.08 -44.05 0.38
CA ALA A 687 2.93 -43.99 1.85
C ALA A 687 4.18 -44.48 2.61
N HIS A 688 5.23 -44.94 1.93
CA HIS A 688 6.43 -45.53 2.52
C HIS A 688 6.11 -46.77 3.38
N GLN A 689 5.10 -47.56 2.97
CA GLN A 689 4.63 -48.80 3.62
C GLN A 689 4.84 -50.07 2.78
N SER A 690 5.68 -49.98 1.76
CA SER A 690 5.90 -51.04 0.78
C SER A 690 7.05 -52.00 1.16
N GLY A 691 7.70 -51.81 2.29
CA GLY A 691 8.84 -52.61 2.72
C GLY A 691 10.16 -52.34 1.99
N LEU A 692 10.23 -51.36 1.09
CA LEU A 692 11.45 -50.97 0.39
C LEU A 692 12.53 -50.50 1.39
N ALA A 693 13.79 -50.84 1.14
CA ALA A 693 14.93 -50.31 1.91
C ALA A 693 14.96 -48.79 1.85
N ALA A 694 15.45 -48.13 2.92
CA ALA A 694 15.49 -46.68 3.01
C ALA A 694 16.27 -46.06 1.84
N TRP A 695 17.44 -46.57 1.56
CA TRP A 695 18.34 -46.18 0.47
C TRP A 695 19.37 -47.27 0.19
N ILE A 696 20.07 -47.17 -0.98
CA ILE A 696 21.19 -48.04 -1.37
C ILE A 696 22.37 -47.13 -1.71
N PRO A 697 23.57 -47.35 -1.11
CA PRO A 697 24.77 -46.58 -1.43
C PRO A 697 25.39 -47.05 -2.76
N PHE A 698 24.74 -46.77 -3.88
CA PHE A 698 25.10 -47.22 -5.22
C PHE A 698 26.55 -46.87 -5.57
N TYR A 699 27.05 -45.70 -5.20
CA TYR A 699 28.38 -45.18 -5.51
C TYR A 699 29.50 -46.07 -4.98
N LEU A 700 29.28 -46.77 -3.86
CA LEU A 700 30.29 -47.72 -3.32
C LEU A 700 30.66 -48.84 -4.25
N LYS A 701 29.76 -49.21 -5.20
CA LYS A 701 30.06 -50.22 -6.23
C LYS A 701 30.96 -49.69 -7.32
N THR A 702 31.04 -48.38 -7.48
CA THR A 702 31.79 -47.73 -8.56
C THR A 702 33.20 -47.29 -8.16
N ILE A 703 33.53 -47.35 -6.85
CA ILE A 703 34.81 -46.92 -6.31
C ILE A 703 35.58 -48.01 -5.54
N LYS A 704 35.15 -49.27 -5.65
CA LYS A 704 35.64 -50.40 -4.84
C LYS A 704 37.14 -50.70 -5.07
N THR A 705 37.64 -50.54 -6.29
CA THR A 705 39.04 -50.65 -6.69
C THR A 705 39.37 -49.62 -7.74
N ASP A 706 40.68 -49.32 -7.97
CA ASP A 706 41.08 -48.32 -8.99
C ASP A 706 40.61 -48.72 -10.38
N SER A 707 40.74 -50.00 -10.79
CA SER A 707 40.27 -50.48 -12.08
C SER A 707 38.74 -50.37 -12.25
N ILE A 708 37.97 -50.52 -11.19
CA ILE A 708 36.52 -50.31 -11.22
C ILE A 708 36.24 -48.83 -11.35
N LYS A 709 37.00 -47.98 -10.64
CA LYS A 709 36.87 -46.53 -10.73
C LYS A 709 37.21 -46.02 -12.13
N ASP A 710 38.29 -46.48 -12.72
CA ASP A 710 38.70 -46.11 -14.08
C ASP A 710 37.70 -46.59 -15.16
N TYR A 711 36.98 -47.65 -14.90
CA TYR A 711 35.85 -48.05 -15.77
C TYR A 711 34.65 -47.11 -15.70
N TRP A 712 34.30 -46.70 -14.51
CA TRP A 712 33.10 -45.90 -14.26
C TRP A 712 33.28 -44.42 -14.52
N TYR A 713 34.45 -43.85 -14.30
CA TYR A 713 34.64 -42.41 -14.28
C TYR A 713 35.60 -41.89 -15.37
N THR A 714 35.35 -40.66 -15.79
CA THR A 714 36.26 -39.88 -16.63
C THR A 714 36.17 -38.39 -16.25
N ASP A 715 37.21 -37.64 -16.50
CA ASP A 715 37.26 -36.20 -16.39
C ASP A 715 36.73 -35.48 -17.65
N LEU A 716 36.57 -36.23 -18.75
CA LEU A 716 36.15 -35.74 -20.06
C LEU A 716 34.61 -35.61 -20.14
N ASP A 717 34.17 -34.72 -21.00
CA ASP A 717 32.77 -34.60 -21.41
C ASP A 717 32.59 -35.36 -22.74
N VAL A 718 32.24 -36.61 -22.64
CA VAL A 718 32.15 -37.53 -23.78
C VAL A 718 30.80 -38.26 -23.79
N GLU A 719 30.39 -38.70 -24.96
CA GLU A 719 29.17 -39.50 -25.13
C GLU A 719 29.18 -40.76 -24.26
N GLY A 720 28.04 -41.14 -23.71
CA GLY A 720 27.94 -42.31 -22.82
C GLY A 720 28.28 -41.99 -21.34
N PHE A 721 28.56 -40.74 -21.01
CA PHE A 721 28.83 -40.30 -19.63
C PHE A 721 27.94 -39.13 -19.24
N VAL A 722 27.61 -39.04 -17.98
CA VAL A 722 26.90 -37.90 -17.40
C VAL A 722 27.77 -37.20 -16.36
N ARG A 723 27.72 -35.88 -16.35
CA ARG A 723 28.54 -35.01 -15.47
C ARG A 723 27.99 -35.07 -14.04
N ILE A 724 28.83 -35.40 -13.06
CA ILE A 724 28.56 -35.36 -11.62
C ILE A 724 29.02 -34.02 -11.03
N ARG A 725 30.21 -33.56 -11.40
CA ARG A 725 30.82 -32.29 -11.03
C ARG A 725 31.81 -31.87 -12.12
N PRO A 726 32.37 -30.65 -12.12
CA PRO A 726 33.52 -30.33 -12.95
C PRO A 726 34.60 -31.39 -12.80
N GLU A 727 35.18 -31.86 -13.93
CA GLU A 727 36.23 -32.88 -13.96
C GLU A 727 35.86 -34.28 -13.40
N MET A 728 34.56 -34.62 -13.37
CA MET A 728 34.12 -35.96 -12.99
C MET A 728 32.79 -36.31 -13.67
N SER A 729 32.81 -37.27 -14.56
CA SER A 729 31.63 -37.82 -15.22
C SER A 729 31.58 -39.33 -14.97
N ILE A 730 30.35 -39.91 -14.96
CA ILE A 730 30.12 -41.36 -14.76
C ILE A 730 29.42 -41.95 -15.99
N ARG A 731 29.72 -43.21 -16.32
CA ARG A 731 29.03 -43.93 -17.40
C ARG A 731 27.53 -43.99 -17.18
N THR A 732 26.76 -43.74 -18.24
CA THR A 732 25.28 -43.78 -18.20
C THR A 732 24.74 -45.18 -17.88
N GLU A 733 25.47 -46.25 -18.19
CA GLU A 733 25.15 -47.66 -17.84
C GLU A 733 25.00 -47.89 -16.33
N VAL A 734 25.50 -46.98 -15.51
CA VAL A 734 25.31 -47.03 -14.04
C VAL A 734 23.85 -47.04 -13.67
N ARG A 735 22.96 -46.42 -14.46
CA ARG A 735 21.51 -46.48 -14.28
C ARG A 735 21.00 -47.92 -14.21
N ASP A 736 21.38 -48.79 -15.17
CA ASP A 736 20.94 -50.16 -15.19
C ASP A 736 21.48 -50.96 -14.00
N THR A 737 22.71 -50.70 -13.61
CA THR A 737 23.32 -51.26 -12.39
C THR A 737 22.51 -50.85 -11.13
N MET A 738 22.13 -49.60 -11.00
CA MET A 738 21.33 -49.11 -9.88
C MET A 738 19.96 -49.77 -9.81
N PHE A 739 19.25 -49.88 -10.92
CA PHE A 739 17.93 -50.55 -10.96
C PHE A 739 18.04 -52.07 -10.71
N SER A 740 19.10 -52.74 -11.19
CA SER A 740 19.35 -54.14 -10.86
C SER A 740 19.62 -54.34 -9.36
N MET A 741 20.35 -53.45 -8.74
CA MET A 741 20.56 -53.48 -7.27
C MET A 741 19.27 -53.23 -6.53
N LEU A 742 18.44 -52.28 -6.97
CA LEU A 742 17.13 -52.00 -6.39
C LEU A 742 16.21 -53.24 -6.51
N ALA A 743 16.09 -53.84 -7.69
CA ALA A 743 15.27 -55.05 -7.90
C ALA A 743 15.69 -56.24 -7.02
N LYS A 744 16.99 -56.39 -6.73
CA LYS A 744 17.55 -57.43 -5.88
C LYS A 744 17.61 -57.13 -4.37
N SER A 745 17.27 -55.91 -3.98
CA SER A 745 17.27 -55.52 -2.55
C SER A 745 16.18 -56.26 -1.78
N GLU A 746 16.38 -56.49 -0.51
CA GLU A 746 15.41 -57.19 0.35
C GLU A 746 14.25 -56.30 0.73
N LEU A 747 13.04 -56.83 0.77
CA LEU A 747 11.87 -56.19 1.36
C LEU A 747 11.81 -56.46 2.87
N SER A 748 11.40 -55.49 3.66
CA SER A 748 11.34 -55.57 5.11
C SER A 748 9.95 -55.23 5.67
N GLY A 749 9.00 -56.17 5.57
CA GLY A 749 7.65 -55.94 6.12
C GLY A 749 6.91 -54.77 5.52
N SER A 750 5.72 -54.48 6.07
CA SER A 750 4.81 -53.38 5.58
C SER A 750 4.72 -52.19 6.53
N ASP A 751 5.55 -52.15 7.56
CA ASP A 751 5.60 -51.01 8.49
C ASP A 751 6.16 -49.75 7.79
N TYR A 752 5.77 -48.59 8.26
CA TYR A 752 6.28 -47.33 7.72
C TYR A 752 7.81 -47.28 7.78
N ARG A 753 8.41 -47.18 6.62
CA ARG A 753 9.85 -46.98 6.45
C ARG A 753 10.12 -46.04 5.31
N TYR A 754 10.54 -44.81 5.65
CA TYR A 754 10.90 -43.81 4.63
C TYR A 754 11.90 -44.38 3.65
N SER A 755 11.62 -44.28 2.34
CA SER A 755 12.44 -44.84 1.30
C SER A 755 12.57 -43.91 0.09
N ASP A 756 13.80 -43.78 -0.42
CA ASP A 756 14.09 -43.09 -1.70
C ASP A 756 13.80 -43.99 -2.89
N LEU A 757 13.86 -45.31 -2.72
CA LEU A 757 13.88 -46.28 -3.82
C LEU A 757 12.61 -46.28 -4.66
N GLY A 758 11.44 -46.04 -4.05
CA GLY A 758 10.19 -45.91 -4.77
C GLY A 758 10.19 -44.73 -5.74
N TYR A 759 10.88 -43.63 -5.40
CA TYR A 759 10.91 -42.44 -6.22
C TYR A 759 11.86 -42.52 -7.43
N TYR A 760 12.86 -43.41 -7.41
CA TYR A 760 13.57 -43.79 -8.62
C TYR A 760 12.65 -44.48 -9.64
N LEU A 761 11.79 -45.38 -9.15
CA LEU A 761 10.80 -46.07 -9.97
C LEU A 761 9.74 -45.16 -10.52
N PHE A 762 9.21 -44.26 -9.67
CA PHE A 762 8.23 -43.26 -10.09
C PHE A 762 8.78 -42.31 -11.17
N GLN A 763 10.06 -41.95 -11.11
CA GLN A 763 10.67 -41.17 -12.19
C GLN A 763 10.56 -41.89 -13.51
N GLU A 764 11.02 -43.14 -13.58
CA GLU A 764 10.95 -43.94 -14.82
C GLU A 764 9.52 -44.11 -15.34
N MET A 765 8.60 -44.45 -14.43
CA MET A 765 7.18 -44.58 -14.78
C MET A 765 6.59 -43.30 -15.37
N LEU A 766 6.96 -42.16 -14.82
CA LEU A 766 6.48 -40.84 -15.29
C LEU A 766 7.12 -40.47 -16.63
N GLU A 767 8.45 -40.71 -16.80
CA GLU A 767 9.17 -40.45 -18.06
C GLU A 767 8.62 -41.36 -19.19
N GLU A 768 8.34 -42.65 -18.90
CA GLU A 768 7.71 -43.54 -19.86
C GLU A 768 6.26 -43.13 -20.17
N ARG A 769 5.48 -42.80 -19.14
CA ARG A 769 4.06 -42.40 -19.30
C ARG A 769 3.88 -41.12 -20.10
N PHE A 770 4.74 -40.11 -19.89
CA PHE A 770 4.66 -38.83 -20.56
C PHE A 770 5.49 -38.73 -21.82
N ASN A 771 6.35 -39.73 -22.06
CA ASN A 771 7.33 -39.75 -23.15
C ASN A 771 8.20 -38.48 -23.17
N GLU A 772 8.57 -38.00 -21.98
CA GLU A 772 9.34 -36.77 -21.76
C GLU A 772 10.16 -36.92 -20.48
N PRO A 773 11.43 -36.45 -20.44
CA PRO A 773 12.21 -36.41 -19.19
C PRO A 773 11.50 -35.66 -18.08
N LEU A 774 11.64 -36.11 -16.84
CA LEU A 774 10.94 -35.56 -15.67
C LEU A 774 11.17 -34.07 -15.49
N ASP A 775 12.42 -33.63 -15.63
CA ASP A 775 12.80 -32.22 -15.51
C ASP A 775 12.11 -31.30 -16.54
N GLN A 776 11.98 -31.79 -17.79
CA GLN A 776 11.31 -31.06 -18.86
C GLN A 776 9.81 -31.03 -18.61
N TRP A 777 9.23 -32.19 -18.28
CA TRP A 777 7.80 -32.31 -18.04
C TRP A 777 7.32 -31.38 -16.87
N VAL A 778 8.01 -31.41 -15.71
CA VAL A 778 7.60 -30.56 -14.58
C VAL A 778 7.80 -29.09 -14.89
N THR A 779 8.87 -28.75 -15.64
CA THR A 779 9.12 -27.36 -16.03
C THR A 779 8.01 -26.84 -16.93
N ASN A 780 7.64 -27.58 -17.97
CA ASN A 780 6.65 -27.16 -18.96
C ASN A 780 5.23 -27.20 -18.41
N THR A 781 4.90 -28.25 -17.65
CA THR A 781 3.51 -28.48 -17.19
C THR A 781 3.17 -27.79 -15.89
N ILE A 782 4.13 -27.61 -14.97
CA ILE A 782 3.90 -27.13 -13.61
C ILE A 782 4.60 -25.77 -13.37
N TYR A 783 5.94 -25.72 -13.53
CA TYR A 783 6.69 -24.56 -13.05
C TYR A 783 6.51 -23.32 -13.90
N ALA A 784 6.51 -23.45 -15.22
CA ALA A 784 6.33 -22.32 -16.13
C ALA A 784 4.93 -21.67 -15.99
N PRO A 785 3.80 -22.43 -15.94
CA PRO A 785 2.48 -21.88 -15.67
C PRO A 785 2.34 -21.22 -14.31
N LEU A 786 3.05 -21.73 -13.27
CA LEU A 786 3.09 -21.11 -11.95
C LEU A 786 3.96 -19.85 -11.89
N GLY A 787 4.83 -19.63 -12.88
CA GLY A 787 5.85 -18.60 -12.85
C GLY A 787 7.00 -18.93 -11.88
N ALA A 788 7.18 -20.19 -11.53
CA ALA A 788 8.23 -20.67 -10.62
C ALA A 788 9.55 -20.91 -11.41
N GLN A 789 10.14 -19.83 -11.90
CA GLN A 789 11.28 -19.87 -12.82
C GLN A 789 12.61 -20.29 -12.16
N ARG A 790 12.65 -20.25 -10.84
CA ARG A 790 13.81 -20.66 -10.03
C ARG A 790 13.61 -22.02 -9.36
N LEU A 791 12.61 -22.78 -9.78
CA LEU A 791 12.42 -24.16 -9.43
C LEU A 791 12.95 -25.00 -10.60
N THR A 792 14.10 -25.62 -10.45
CA THR A 792 14.83 -26.23 -11.58
C THR A 792 15.69 -27.42 -11.17
N TYR A 793 15.80 -28.39 -12.05
CA TYR A 793 16.89 -29.36 -11.99
C TYR A 793 18.14 -28.78 -12.67
N THR A 794 19.31 -29.34 -12.36
CA THR A 794 20.59 -29.00 -13.02
C THR A 794 20.76 -27.50 -13.33
N PRO A 795 20.77 -26.62 -12.32
CA PRO A 795 20.66 -25.16 -12.50
C PRO A 795 21.76 -24.60 -13.43
N LEU A 796 22.98 -25.08 -13.38
CA LEU A 796 24.07 -24.61 -14.26
C LEU A 796 23.78 -24.87 -15.74
N LYS A 797 23.13 -26.03 -16.10
CA LYS A 797 22.71 -26.31 -17.48
C LYS A 797 21.57 -25.42 -17.93
N ASN A 798 20.75 -24.95 -16.99
CA ASN A 798 19.61 -24.09 -17.24
C ASN A 798 19.96 -22.59 -17.16
N GLY A 799 21.26 -22.26 -17.19
CA GLY A 799 21.76 -20.89 -17.35
C GLY A 799 21.88 -20.07 -16.06
N PHE A 800 21.69 -20.68 -14.88
CA PHE A 800 21.98 -20.02 -13.62
C PHE A 800 23.48 -19.92 -13.38
N LEU A 801 23.90 -18.81 -12.81
CA LEU A 801 25.30 -18.59 -12.47
C LEU A 801 25.65 -19.32 -11.16
N LEU A 802 26.90 -19.76 -11.04
CA LEU A 802 27.36 -20.47 -9.85
C LEU A 802 27.19 -19.62 -8.57
N ASP A 803 27.35 -18.32 -8.67
CA ASP A 803 27.20 -17.39 -7.56
C ASP A 803 25.73 -17.11 -7.17
N GLU A 804 24.76 -17.61 -7.96
CA GLU A 804 23.33 -17.63 -7.61
C GLU A 804 22.91 -18.91 -6.85
N ILE A 805 23.85 -19.86 -6.65
CA ILE A 805 23.56 -21.16 -6.04
C ILE A 805 24.32 -21.27 -4.72
N VAL A 806 23.66 -21.69 -3.68
CA VAL A 806 24.28 -21.90 -2.36
C VAL A 806 24.97 -23.28 -2.36
N PRO A 807 26.25 -23.41 -1.92
CA PRO A 807 26.90 -24.71 -1.75
C PRO A 807 26.17 -25.59 -0.74
N SER A 808 26.15 -26.91 -0.96
CA SER A 808 25.42 -27.88 -0.13
C SER A 808 26.29 -28.50 0.96
N GLU A 809 27.47 -29.06 0.58
CA GLU A 809 28.35 -29.75 1.52
C GLU A 809 29.82 -29.80 1.03
N GLU A 810 30.70 -30.16 1.95
CA GLU A 810 32.09 -30.60 1.63
C GLU A 810 32.09 -32.14 1.54
N ASP A 811 32.04 -32.68 0.30
CA ASP A 811 32.06 -34.11 0.04
C ASP A 811 33.51 -34.63 0.09
N SER A 812 33.90 -35.23 1.22
CA SER A 812 35.22 -35.79 1.44
C SER A 812 35.29 -37.33 1.21
N TYR A 813 34.18 -37.97 0.88
CA TYR A 813 34.07 -39.43 0.83
C TYR A 813 33.88 -40.00 -0.60
N TRP A 814 33.44 -39.17 -1.57
CA TRP A 814 33.20 -39.64 -2.95
C TRP A 814 33.75 -38.65 -3.97
N ARG A 815 33.27 -37.38 -3.96
CA ARG A 815 33.66 -36.35 -4.94
C ARG A 815 34.94 -35.58 -4.57
N ASN A 816 35.33 -35.63 -3.31
CA ASN A 816 36.48 -34.90 -2.74
C ASN A 816 36.49 -33.42 -3.13
N SER A 817 35.34 -32.74 -3.00
CA SER A 817 35.16 -31.32 -3.37
C SER A 817 33.92 -30.75 -2.68
N THR A 818 33.87 -29.42 -2.62
CA THR A 818 32.65 -28.71 -2.28
C THR A 818 31.59 -29.01 -3.34
N VAL A 819 30.40 -29.45 -2.91
CA VAL A 819 29.25 -29.66 -3.81
C VAL A 819 28.56 -28.33 -4.04
N HIS A 820 28.80 -27.74 -5.20
CA HIS A 820 28.31 -26.41 -5.56
C HIS A 820 27.76 -26.42 -6.99
N GLY A 821 26.50 -26.02 -7.18
CA GLY A 821 25.81 -25.97 -8.47
C GLY A 821 25.39 -27.34 -9.03
N THR A 822 25.69 -28.43 -8.32
CA THR A 822 25.25 -29.79 -8.62
C THR A 822 24.55 -30.41 -7.41
N VAL A 823 23.70 -31.41 -7.64
CA VAL A 823 22.93 -32.08 -6.57
C VAL A 823 23.88 -32.77 -5.58
N HIS A 824 23.57 -32.61 -4.27
CA HIS A 824 24.37 -33.26 -3.24
C HIS A 824 24.10 -34.75 -3.13
N ASP A 825 22.86 -35.20 -3.35
CA ASP A 825 22.51 -36.64 -3.33
C ASP A 825 23.29 -37.45 -4.34
N MET A 826 23.97 -38.48 -3.86
CA MET A 826 24.87 -39.29 -4.69
C MET A 826 24.11 -40.08 -5.77
N GLY A 827 22.96 -40.64 -5.44
CA GLY A 827 22.14 -41.39 -6.36
C GLY A 827 21.58 -40.53 -7.49
N ALA A 828 21.09 -39.34 -7.15
CA ALA A 828 20.65 -38.36 -8.12
C ALA A 828 21.80 -37.84 -8.99
N ALA A 829 22.99 -37.65 -8.41
CA ALA A 829 24.18 -37.23 -9.16
C ALA A 829 24.61 -38.31 -10.18
N MET A 830 24.57 -39.59 -9.80
CA MET A 830 24.85 -40.73 -10.73
C MET A 830 23.83 -40.81 -11.88
N LEU A 831 22.63 -40.27 -11.72
CA LEU A 831 21.61 -40.14 -12.79
C LEU A 831 21.72 -38.84 -13.58
N GLY A 832 22.81 -38.06 -13.40
CA GLY A 832 23.02 -36.78 -14.11
C GLY A 832 22.34 -35.58 -13.49
N GLY A 833 21.90 -35.70 -12.24
CA GLY A 833 21.32 -34.60 -11.46
C GLY A 833 19.79 -34.53 -11.54
N VAL A 834 19.11 -35.39 -12.32
CA VAL A 834 17.65 -35.45 -12.39
C VAL A 834 17.18 -36.77 -11.79
N ALA A 835 16.51 -36.70 -10.64
CA ALA A 835 15.96 -37.91 -10.02
C ALA A 835 14.62 -37.60 -9.31
N GLY A 836 13.77 -38.61 -9.18
CA GLY A 836 12.46 -38.46 -8.57
C GLY A 836 12.49 -38.17 -7.05
N HIS A 837 13.59 -38.51 -6.38
CA HIS A 837 13.77 -38.36 -4.92
C HIS A 837 14.58 -37.13 -4.51
N ALA A 838 15.45 -36.60 -5.38
CA ALA A 838 16.36 -35.49 -5.13
C ALA A 838 16.81 -34.82 -6.45
N GLY A 839 17.50 -33.70 -6.40
CA GLY A 839 18.09 -33.02 -7.58
C GLY A 839 17.44 -31.71 -7.96
N LEU A 840 16.35 -31.34 -7.31
CA LEU A 840 15.69 -30.10 -7.54
C LEU A 840 16.33 -28.95 -6.72
N PHE A 841 16.42 -27.81 -7.30
CA PHE A 841 16.88 -26.56 -6.68
C PHE A 841 15.76 -25.53 -6.70
N ALA A 842 15.67 -24.69 -5.66
CA ALA A 842 14.76 -23.56 -5.63
C ALA A 842 15.17 -22.50 -4.62
N ASN A 843 14.47 -21.35 -4.68
CA ASN A 843 14.40 -20.36 -3.61
C ASN A 843 13.10 -20.50 -2.81
N SER A 844 13.03 -19.83 -1.67
CA SER A 844 11.83 -19.88 -0.80
C SER A 844 10.57 -19.34 -1.47
N ASN A 845 10.69 -18.39 -2.40
CA ASN A 845 9.57 -17.79 -3.11
C ASN A 845 8.86 -18.78 -4.04
N ASP A 846 9.62 -19.47 -4.87
CA ASP A 846 9.05 -20.39 -5.87
C ASP A 846 8.56 -21.68 -5.22
N LEU A 847 9.22 -22.11 -4.13
CA LEU A 847 8.69 -23.18 -3.28
C LEU A 847 7.34 -22.74 -2.64
N GLY A 848 7.21 -21.48 -2.24
CA GLY A 848 5.95 -20.91 -1.75
C GLY A 848 4.82 -20.96 -2.79
N LYS A 849 5.12 -20.72 -4.08
CA LYS A 849 4.14 -20.86 -5.18
C LYS A 849 3.66 -22.30 -5.33
N MET A 850 4.58 -23.27 -5.25
CA MET A 850 4.23 -24.71 -5.25
C MET A 850 3.30 -25.06 -4.10
N MET A 851 3.61 -24.62 -2.89
CA MET A 851 2.76 -24.87 -1.71
C MET A 851 1.39 -24.22 -1.87
N GLN A 852 1.30 -23.04 -2.50
CA GLN A 852 0.02 -22.40 -2.78
C GLN A 852 -0.81 -23.19 -3.80
N MET A 853 -0.19 -23.77 -4.80
CA MET A 853 -0.86 -24.67 -5.75
C MET A 853 -1.55 -25.83 -5.00
N TYR A 854 -0.84 -26.49 -4.09
CA TYR A 854 -1.42 -27.57 -3.28
C TYR A 854 -2.59 -27.08 -2.40
N LEU A 855 -2.46 -25.91 -1.78
CA LEU A 855 -3.54 -25.32 -0.97
C LEU A 855 -4.78 -24.98 -1.81
N ASN A 856 -4.59 -24.71 -3.09
CA ASN A 856 -5.67 -24.47 -4.05
C ASN A 856 -6.27 -25.77 -4.64
N ARG A 857 -5.74 -26.93 -4.27
CA ARG A 857 -6.12 -28.28 -4.74
C ARG A 857 -5.71 -28.59 -6.17
N GLY A 858 -4.57 -28.08 -6.60
CA GLY A 858 -4.03 -28.27 -7.92
C GLY A 858 -4.07 -27.05 -8.81
#